data_a06b76fbcbbe8b826d1fe195da663899
#
_entry.id   a06b76fbcbbe8b826d1fe195da663899
#
_cell.length_a   1.000
_cell.length_b   1.000
_cell.length_c   1.000
_cell.angle_alpha   90.00
_cell.angle_beta   90.00
_cell.angle_gamma   90.00
#
_symmetry.space_group_name_H-M   'P 1'
#
loop_
_entity.id
_entity.type
_entity.pdbx_description
1 polymer ?
#
loop_
_entity_poly.entity_id
_entity_poly.type
_entity_poly.pdbx_seq_one_letter_code
_entity_poly.pdbx_strand_id
1 'polypeptide(L)'
;PAATTAKYAYQADYLDLQLPENIQYVNTMCTAGTTIFLTAYVQGDEIVQTDPDTGDTWSYYTQELILLSVDPDTGACTQLPNLQLPTVPEDCEGNVDCYNMAGSDDGTLWMLVNVYAAKYDLPADFDPNTMNKYDYPSTDMSTAYLMHVAADGSTIANVDLSVTDDGTDEEDGMGSNISSFAVDAAGNLYVTDYSYIYVLDAEGKLLFKIDDSQYSGSLCRLQPDQVGILWYNYATGTAESTDENGQFFIPVDLETKTWGEKIKMPANVWNVYPGDDAYDFYYKNNDNIYGYTFASDTKDKLVDWMACDVDTSNMYDSGMLSDGRVVGMTQDWSSDTTTYQLIVLHRIDASEVKEKTVLTLACMGLDWSLRSKIVEYNKSNDQYRIQVVDYSEYATDDDYNAGITKLTTEIISGSVPDLFLTSSLPIDKYAAQGVVADLYTFMDGGSGLSRDYFVPQVLKAIEKDGKLYELPTKFSVETAYALSSIVDQYDTWNVAAVQDAMTQLQEGATVFSTGWTKSSVLNNCLTRNLAAFVDWTTGKCTFDSEAFQQLLAFCNSFPDDSSSDDGIAYYSEAATVDTMDDPVWESDATRILSGKQLMATTSFYSFEDYIYNIYPVKDKVTFVGYPSESGEPGNSFYIQCPMAISSVTKYPDAAWDFVSTMIRQTNEDAESMYAFPISQEAFDKKMTSVMTEQYQLDVNGEQVDWDEDGEPDKMCIGTYEVVENGESTWQQVYALTQEDIDQILSVINSATGIVDYDDEILSIVSDEVSAYFAGDKDVQTTANMIQSRVNLYVQEQR
;
A
#
# COMPACT_ATOMS: atom_id res chain seq x y z
N PRO A 1 -13.87 -25.09 -12.93
CA PRO A 1 -13.75 -23.80 -13.53
C PRO A 1 -14.63 -23.77 -14.76
N ALA A 2 -15.70 -22.97 -14.75
CA ALA A 2 -16.36 -22.64 -15.98
C ALA A 2 -15.27 -21.95 -16.83
N ALA A 3 -14.78 -22.64 -17.85
CA ALA A 3 -14.08 -21.98 -18.92
C ALA A 3 -15.02 -20.88 -19.36
N THR A 4 -14.71 -19.63 -19.03
CA THR A 4 -15.31 -18.52 -19.69
C THR A 4 -15.08 -18.78 -21.17
N THR A 5 -16.11 -19.08 -21.91
CA THR A 5 -16.08 -19.14 -23.37
C THR A 5 -15.92 -17.71 -23.87
N ALA A 6 -14.87 -17.03 -23.45
CA ALA A 6 -14.51 -15.75 -23.99
C ALA A 6 -14.22 -15.97 -25.47
N LYS A 7 -15.08 -15.41 -26.30
CA LYS A 7 -14.96 -15.45 -27.76
C LYS A 7 -13.67 -14.78 -28.23
N TYR A 8 -13.08 -13.95 -27.39
CA TYR A 8 -11.91 -13.14 -27.68
C TYR A 8 -10.88 -13.25 -26.53
N ALA A 9 -9.62 -13.13 -26.88
CA ALA A 9 -8.53 -12.85 -25.97
C ALA A 9 -7.99 -11.44 -26.26
N TYR A 10 -7.20 -10.88 -25.33
CA TYR A 10 -6.48 -9.66 -25.58
C TYR A 10 -4.99 -9.99 -25.72
N GLN A 11 -4.36 -9.35 -26.68
CA GLN A 11 -2.91 -9.39 -26.89
C GLN A 11 -2.34 -7.99 -26.59
N ALA A 12 -1.24 -7.93 -25.85
CA ALA A 12 -0.54 -6.70 -25.54
C ALA A 12 0.56 -6.44 -26.58
N ASP A 13 0.55 -5.25 -27.13
CA ASP A 13 1.70 -4.66 -27.82
C ASP A 13 2.34 -3.63 -26.90
N TYR A 14 3.67 -3.64 -26.86
CA TYR A 14 4.50 -2.73 -26.07
C TYR A 14 5.20 -1.77 -27.02
N LEU A 15 4.90 -0.49 -26.90
CA LEU A 15 5.41 0.56 -27.76
C LEU A 15 6.19 1.57 -26.93
N ASP A 16 7.46 1.74 -27.21
CA ASP A 16 8.24 2.80 -26.59
C ASP A 16 7.72 4.16 -27.08
N LEU A 17 7.37 5.05 -26.15
CA LEU A 17 6.90 6.38 -26.49
C LEU A 17 8.04 7.19 -27.13
N GLN A 18 7.80 7.65 -28.36
CA GLN A 18 8.72 8.51 -29.09
C GLN A 18 8.49 9.97 -28.70
N LEU A 19 8.90 10.30 -27.47
CA LEU A 19 8.74 11.65 -26.93
C LEU A 19 9.66 12.65 -27.64
N PRO A 20 9.24 13.92 -27.80
CA PRO A 20 10.13 15.01 -28.25
C PRO A 20 11.36 15.13 -27.35
N GLU A 21 12.46 15.67 -27.94
CA GLU A 21 13.63 16.03 -27.14
C GLU A 21 13.25 17.08 -26.08
N ASN A 22 13.89 17.04 -24.91
CA ASN A 22 13.71 17.94 -23.76
C ASN A 22 12.46 17.72 -22.91
N ILE A 23 11.72 16.62 -23.08
CA ILE A 23 10.67 16.24 -22.09
C ILE A 23 11.37 15.85 -20.78
N GLN A 24 10.98 16.50 -19.70
CA GLN A 24 11.45 16.15 -18.34
C GLN A 24 10.64 14.97 -17.79
N TYR A 25 9.32 15.06 -17.88
CA TYR A 25 8.41 13.98 -17.49
C TYR A 25 7.04 14.14 -18.15
N VAL A 26 6.33 13.03 -18.26
CA VAL A 26 4.93 12.97 -18.68
C VAL A 26 4.08 13.06 -17.41
N ASN A 27 3.02 13.87 -17.43
CA ASN A 27 2.23 14.17 -16.26
C ASN A 27 0.94 13.34 -16.19
N THR A 28 0.09 13.35 -17.23
CA THR A 28 -1.16 12.59 -17.25
C THR A 28 -1.51 12.14 -18.66
N MET A 29 -2.32 11.08 -18.75
CA MET A 29 -2.81 10.51 -20.00
C MET A 29 -4.33 10.59 -20.05
N CYS A 30 -4.87 10.84 -21.22
CA CYS A 30 -6.32 10.77 -21.47
C CYS A 30 -6.58 10.17 -22.85
N THR A 31 -7.67 9.41 -22.96
CA THR A 31 -8.16 8.88 -24.24
C THR A 31 -9.38 9.69 -24.72
N ALA A 32 -9.39 10.10 -25.99
CA ALA A 32 -10.51 10.75 -26.62
C ALA A 32 -10.71 10.21 -28.06
N GLY A 33 -11.86 9.61 -28.31
CA GLY A 33 -12.08 8.87 -29.56
C GLY A 33 -11.05 7.74 -29.71
N THR A 34 -10.29 7.76 -30.81
CA THR A 34 -9.19 6.82 -31.08
C THR A 34 -7.81 7.41 -30.82
N THR A 35 -7.72 8.58 -30.20
CA THR A 35 -6.47 9.31 -29.93
C THR A 35 -6.14 9.23 -28.44
N ILE A 36 -4.87 9.18 -28.13
CA ILE A 36 -4.33 9.30 -26.77
C ILE A 36 -3.69 10.69 -26.67
N PHE A 37 -4.00 11.40 -25.59
CA PHE A 37 -3.40 12.68 -25.26
C PHE A 37 -2.56 12.55 -24.00
N LEU A 38 -1.38 13.21 -24.00
CA LEU A 38 -0.52 13.32 -22.84
C LEU A 38 -0.24 14.79 -22.54
N THR A 39 -0.28 15.17 -21.28
CA THR A 39 0.41 16.38 -20.85
C THR A 39 1.83 16.04 -20.43
N ALA A 40 2.76 16.89 -20.73
CA ALA A 40 4.16 16.72 -20.41
C ALA A 40 4.81 18.08 -20.12
N TYR A 41 5.92 18.03 -19.37
CA TYR A 41 6.72 19.23 -19.08
C TYR A 41 8.01 19.20 -19.87
N VAL A 42 8.28 20.33 -20.54
CA VAL A 42 9.54 20.60 -21.24
C VAL A 42 10.42 21.43 -20.31
N GLN A 43 11.70 21.10 -20.28
CA GLN A 43 12.71 21.90 -19.59
C GLN A 43 12.84 23.27 -20.23
N GLY A 44 12.61 24.30 -19.45
CA GLY A 44 12.76 25.70 -19.85
C GLY A 44 14.15 26.27 -19.47
N ASP A 45 14.18 27.55 -19.12
CA ASP A 45 15.40 28.27 -18.77
C ASP A 45 15.93 27.85 -17.39
N GLU A 46 17.28 27.74 -17.27
CA GLU A 46 17.94 27.55 -15.99
C GLU A 46 17.90 28.82 -15.16
N ILE A 47 17.38 28.73 -13.95
CA ILE A 47 17.38 29.82 -12.95
C ILE A 47 18.36 29.44 -11.84
N VAL A 48 19.40 30.31 -11.69
CA VAL A 48 20.39 30.17 -10.62
C VAL A 48 20.00 31.11 -9.47
N GLN A 49 19.84 30.56 -8.29
CA GLN A 49 19.59 31.31 -7.06
C GLN A 49 20.77 31.14 -6.11
N THR A 50 21.03 32.21 -5.32
CA THR A 50 22.06 32.20 -4.27
C THR A 50 21.38 32.51 -2.95
N ASP A 51 21.58 31.69 -1.96
CA ASP A 51 21.16 31.99 -0.59
C ASP A 51 21.97 33.17 -0.07
N PRO A 52 21.33 34.28 0.25
CA PRO A 52 22.03 35.47 0.73
C PRO A 52 22.67 35.30 2.12
N ASP A 53 22.22 34.37 2.93
CA ASP A 53 22.71 34.15 4.30
C ASP A 53 23.89 33.15 4.34
N THR A 54 23.85 32.10 3.52
CA THR A 54 24.89 31.05 3.46
C THR A 54 25.87 31.26 2.31
N GLY A 55 25.45 31.90 1.22
CA GLY A 55 26.21 32.06 -0.01
C GLY A 55 26.15 30.84 -0.93
N ASP A 56 25.39 29.81 -0.56
CA ASP A 56 25.20 28.62 -1.37
C ASP A 56 24.40 28.95 -2.64
N THR A 57 24.76 28.33 -3.74
CA THR A 57 24.04 28.49 -5.01
C THR A 57 23.38 27.19 -5.41
N TRP A 58 22.12 27.25 -5.81
CA TRP A 58 21.41 26.15 -6.44
C TRP A 58 20.77 26.62 -7.74
N SER A 59 20.60 25.71 -8.68
CA SER A 59 19.87 26.00 -9.90
C SER A 59 18.68 25.06 -10.08
N TYR A 60 17.64 25.57 -10.70
CA TYR A 60 16.49 24.80 -11.13
C TYR A 60 16.07 25.28 -12.53
N TYR A 61 15.37 24.42 -13.24
CA TYR A 61 14.87 24.76 -14.58
C TYR A 61 13.38 25.13 -14.49
N THR A 62 12.99 26.17 -15.25
CA THR A 62 11.56 26.43 -15.46
C THR A 62 10.96 25.28 -16.28
N GLN A 63 9.67 25.09 -16.14
CA GLN A 63 8.92 24.03 -16.81
C GLN A 63 7.82 24.65 -17.66
N GLU A 64 7.68 24.17 -18.88
CA GLU A 64 6.60 24.56 -19.78
C GLU A 64 5.70 23.35 -20.02
N LEU A 65 4.40 23.50 -19.70
CA LEU A 65 3.39 22.48 -19.97
C LEU A 65 3.07 22.42 -21.46
N ILE A 66 3.11 21.25 -22.04
CA ILE A 66 2.71 20.98 -23.44
C ILE A 66 1.67 19.86 -23.49
N LEU A 67 0.93 19.82 -24.61
CA LEU A 67 0.03 18.74 -24.95
C LEU A 67 0.58 17.96 -26.15
N LEU A 68 0.61 16.64 -26.02
CA LEU A 68 1.02 15.70 -27.05
C LEU A 68 -0.17 14.84 -27.48
N SER A 69 -0.25 14.49 -28.74
CA SER A 69 -1.05 13.37 -29.22
C SER A 69 -0.16 12.16 -29.47
N VAL A 70 -0.65 10.96 -29.12
CA VAL A 70 0.07 9.70 -29.33
C VAL A 70 -0.70 8.83 -30.31
N ASP A 71 0.02 8.33 -31.29
CA ASP A 71 -0.48 7.31 -32.22
C ASP A 71 -0.44 5.94 -31.52
N PRO A 72 -1.61 5.30 -31.25
CA PRO A 72 -1.66 4.02 -30.53
C PRO A 72 -1.13 2.83 -31.32
N ASP A 73 -0.83 2.97 -32.61
CA ASP A 73 -0.27 1.91 -33.44
C ASP A 73 1.27 1.93 -33.49
N THR A 74 1.88 3.09 -33.17
CA THR A 74 3.33 3.27 -33.33
C THR A 74 4.04 3.84 -32.10
N GLY A 75 3.32 4.38 -31.11
CA GLY A 75 3.88 5.10 -29.97
C GLY A 75 4.48 6.47 -30.34
N ALA A 76 4.24 6.96 -31.57
CA ALA A 76 4.74 8.25 -32.02
C ALA A 76 4.01 9.39 -31.31
N CYS A 77 4.77 10.26 -30.66
CA CYS A 77 4.26 11.44 -29.96
C CYS A 77 4.41 12.68 -30.83
N THR A 78 3.35 13.47 -30.94
CA THR A 78 3.34 14.71 -31.71
C THR A 78 2.86 15.86 -30.83
N GLN A 79 3.69 16.88 -30.64
CA GLN A 79 3.28 18.09 -29.92
C GLN A 79 2.19 18.83 -30.70
N LEU A 80 1.18 19.31 -29.99
CA LEU A 80 0.06 20.05 -30.53
C LEU A 80 0.30 21.57 -30.42
N PRO A 81 0.85 22.23 -31.47
CA PRO A 81 1.33 23.60 -31.37
C PRO A 81 0.20 24.66 -31.36
N ASN A 82 -1.04 24.24 -31.60
CA ASN A 82 -2.20 25.14 -31.61
C ASN A 82 -2.78 25.40 -30.22
N LEU A 83 -2.35 24.64 -29.21
CA LEU A 83 -2.79 24.87 -27.84
C LEU A 83 -2.23 26.18 -27.31
N GLN A 84 -3.13 26.98 -26.75
CA GLN A 84 -2.77 28.23 -26.08
C GLN A 84 -3.23 28.17 -24.64
N LEU A 85 -2.28 27.87 -23.76
CA LEU A 85 -2.51 27.82 -22.33
C LEU A 85 -2.59 29.23 -21.73
N PRO A 86 -3.33 29.39 -20.62
CA PRO A 86 -3.21 30.56 -19.75
C PRO A 86 -1.76 30.74 -19.30
N THR A 87 -1.41 31.96 -18.95
CA THR A 87 -0.05 32.31 -18.51
C THR A 87 -0.07 32.87 -17.10
N VAL A 88 1.01 32.66 -16.36
CA VAL A 88 1.24 33.35 -15.08
C VAL A 88 1.24 34.86 -15.31
N PRO A 89 0.51 35.70 -14.50
CA PRO A 89 0.49 37.14 -14.65
C PRO A 89 1.89 37.76 -14.57
N GLU A 90 2.12 38.87 -15.33
CA GLU A 90 3.47 39.48 -15.51
C GLU A 90 4.21 39.82 -14.20
N ASP A 91 3.49 40.19 -13.13
CA ASP A 91 4.08 40.58 -11.84
C ASP A 91 4.05 39.45 -10.79
N CYS A 92 3.80 38.20 -11.21
CA CYS A 92 3.68 37.06 -10.33
C CYS A 92 4.74 36.02 -10.65
N GLU A 93 5.03 35.20 -9.67
CA GLU A 93 5.82 33.98 -9.82
C GLU A 93 4.89 32.78 -9.70
N GLY A 94 5.13 31.73 -10.48
CA GLY A 94 4.30 30.53 -10.46
C GLY A 94 4.50 29.66 -11.68
N ASN A 95 3.58 28.74 -11.87
CA ASN A 95 3.59 27.78 -12.97
C ASN A 95 2.17 27.48 -13.47
N VAL A 96 2.10 26.87 -14.63
CA VAL A 96 0.85 26.38 -15.24
C VAL A 96 0.89 24.86 -15.21
N ASP A 97 -0.22 24.27 -14.76
CA ASP A 97 -0.32 22.84 -14.56
C ASP A 97 -1.64 22.25 -15.05
N CYS A 98 -1.65 20.94 -15.36
CA CYS A 98 -2.84 20.22 -15.78
C CYS A 98 -2.75 18.76 -15.32
N TYR A 99 -3.43 18.43 -14.23
CA TYR A 99 -3.48 17.08 -13.67
C TYR A 99 -4.73 16.30 -14.05
N ASN A 100 -5.76 16.97 -14.56
CA ASN A 100 -7.04 16.35 -14.89
C ASN A 100 -7.43 16.63 -16.33
N MET A 101 -7.71 15.55 -17.06
CA MET A 101 -8.23 15.58 -18.42
C MET A 101 -9.40 14.62 -18.57
N ALA A 102 -10.37 14.97 -19.42
CA ALA A 102 -11.49 14.11 -19.78
C ALA A 102 -11.72 14.14 -21.29
N GLY A 103 -11.62 12.99 -21.93
CA GLY A 103 -11.85 12.87 -23.37
C GLY A 103 -13.32 12.64 -23.72
N SER A 104 -13.68 13.05 -24.92
CA SER A 104 -14.98 12.82 -25.52
C SER A 104 -14.89 11.84 -26.70
N ASP A 105 -15.99 11.14 -27.01
CA ASP A 105 -16.04 10.16 -28.10
C ASP A 105 -15.81 10.79 -29.49
N ASP A 106 -16.05 12.08 -29.63
CA ASP A 106 -15.80 12.83 -30.87
C ASP A 106 -14.33 13.23 -31.07
N GLY A 107 -13.44 12.83 -30.14
CA GLY A 107 -12.02 13.13 -30.18
C GLY A 107 -11.63 14.48 -29.60
N THR A 108 -12.55 15.20 -28.97
CA THR A 108 -12.26 16.44 -28.25
C THR A 108 -11.88 16.13 -26.80
N LEU A 109 -11.23 17.06 -26.13
CA LEU A 109 -10.62 16.92 -24.82
C LEU A 109 -10.99 18.09 -23.93
N TRP A 110 -11.38 17.83 -22.69
CA TRP A 110 -11.46 18.81 -21.62
C TRP A 110 -10.23 18.73 -20.73
N MET A 111 -9.67 19.89 -20.36
CA MET A 111 -8.48 20.02 -19.53
C MET A 111 -8.77 20.98 -18.38
N LEU A 112 -8.51 20.54 -17.14
CA LEU A 112 -8.47 21.45 -15.99
C LEU A 112 -7.05 22.01 -15.87
N VAL A 113 -6.90 23.28 -16.19
CA VAL A 113 -5.61 23.98 -16.20
C VAL A 113 -5.56 24.93 -15.01
N ASN A 114 -4.64 24.71 -14.09
CA ASN A 114 -4.39 25.56 -12.95
C ASN A 114 -3.20 26.49 -13.23
N VAL A 115 -3.36 27.75 -12.94
CA VAL A 115 -2.29 28.75 -12.95
C VAL A 115 -2.00 29.10 -11.51
N TYR A 116 -0.95 28.53 -10.97
CA TYR A 116 -0.46 28.89 -9.63
C TYR A 116 0.36 30.16 -9.75
N ALA A 117 -0.02 31.20 -9.01
CA ALA A 117 0.64 32.49 -9.09
C ALA A 117 0.67 33.19 -7.73
N ALA A 118 1.83 33.68 -7.33
CA ALA A 118 2.01 34.49 -6.12
C ALA A 118 2.64 35.83 -6.46
N LYS A 119 2.04 36.90 -5.97
CA LYS A 119 2.59 38.25 -6.07
C LYS A 119 3.17 38.68 -4.73
N TYR A 120 4.48 38.93 -4.70
CA TYR A 120 5.20 39.36 -3.50
C TYR A 120 5.21 40.88 -3.40
N ASP A 121 4.92 41.42 -2.20
CA ASP A 121 5.01 42.86 -1.89
C ASP A 121 6.43 43.25 -1.58
N LEU A 122 7.30 43.28 -2.60
CA LEU A 122 8.72 43.56 -2.44
C LEU A 122 8.97 45.06 -2.26
N PRO A 123 9.90 45.50 -1.37
CA PRO A 123 10.27 46.88 -1.23
C PRO A 123 11.00 47.43 -2.48
N ALA A 124 10.97 48.73 -2.69
CA ALA A 124 11.53 49.36 -3.89
C ALA A 124 13.08 49.22 -4.01
N ASP A 125 13.75 48.85 -2.94
CA ASP A 125 15.17 48.55 -2.86
C ASP A 125 15.48 47.05 -2.70
N PHE A 126 14.54 46.20 -3.04
CA PHE A 126 14.74 44.74 -3.00
C PHE A 126 15.90 44.33 -3.92
N ASP A 127 16.88 43.63 -3.35
CA ASP A 127 18.00 43.06 -4.08
C ASP A 127 17.96 41.51 -3.90
N PRO A 128 17.66 40.73 -4.95
CA PRO A 128 17.57 39.28 -4.85
C PRO A 128 18.88 38.57 -4.47
N ASN A 129 20.01 39.27 -4.51
CA ASN A 129 21.31 38.71 -4.09
C ASN A 129 21.58 38.83 -2.60
N THR A 130 20.80 39.64 -1.87
CA THR A 130 21.03 39.96 -0.45
C THR A 130 19.76 39.91 0.39
N MET A 131 18.60 39.65 -0.20
CA MET A 131 17.30 39.67 0.45
C MET A 131 16.48 38.47 -0.02
N ASN A 132 15.89 37.72 0.92
CA ASN A 132 15.03 36.59 0.59
C ASN A 132 13.59 37.08 0.34
N LYS A 133 13.05 36.87 -0.85
CA LYS A 133 11.69 37.29 -1.19
C LYS A 133 10.61 36.64 -0.31
N TYR A 134 10.86 35.45 0.21
CA TYR A 134 9.92 34.70 1.06
C TYR A 134 9.75 35.31 2.45
N ASP A 135 10.57 36.27 2.82
CA ASP A 135 10.41 37.04 4.04
C ASP A 135 9.36 38.18 3.92
N TYR A 136 8.82 38.39 2.70
CA TYR A 136 7.83 39.42 2.41
C TYR A 136 6.43 38.84 2.21
N PRO A 137 5.37 39.59 2.56
CA PRO A 137 4.02 39.18 2.34
C PRO A 137 3.76 38.88 0.84
N SER A 138 3.00 37.84 0.58
CA SER A 138 2.53 37.49 -0.78
C SER A 138 1.01 37.49 -0.85
N THR A 139 0.50 37.80 -2.03
CA THR A 139 -0.92 37.66 -2.36
C THR A 139 -1.05 36.51 -3.34
N ASP A 140 -1.94 35.57 -3.05
CA ASP A 140 -2.30 34.49 -3.97
C ASP A 140 -3.10 35.07 -5.14
N MET A 141 -2.58 34.85 -6.35
CA MET A 141 -3.17 35.29 -7.62
C MET A 141 -3.49 34.07 -8.50
N SER A 142 -3.55 32.89 -7.91
CA SER A 142 -3.80 31.64 -8.62
C SER A 142 -5.22 31.60 -9.21
N THR A 143 -5.36 30.98 -10.38
CA THR A 143 -6.63 30.85 -11.10
C THR A 143 -6.73 29.46 -11.72
N ALA A 144 -7.96 29.01 -11.97
CA ALA A 144 -8.20 27.74 -12.65
C ALA A 144 -9.05 27.97 -13.93
N TYR A 145 -8.78 27.19 -14.94
CA TYR A 145 -9.48 27.24 -16.24
C TYR A 145 -9.95 25.85 -16.65
N LEU A 146 -11.15 25.74 -17.15
CA LEU A 146 -11.63 24.55 -17.82
C LEU A 146 -11.62 24.78 -19.34
N MET A 147 -10.68 24.15 -20.02
CA MET A 147 -10.44 24.33 -21.46
C MET A 147 -11.02 23.15 -22.24
N HIS A 148 -11.82 23.47 -23.28
CA HIS A 148 -12.25 22.49 -24.27
C HIS A 148 -11.35 22.60 -25.50
N VAL A 149 -10.72 21.50 -25.89
CA VAL A 149 -9.64 21.45 -26.90
C VAL A 149 -10.00 20.45 -27.99
N ALA A 150 -9.84 20.86 -29.24
CA ALA A 150 -10.00 19.98 -30.40
C ALA A 150 -8.81 19.02 -30.56
N ALA A 151 -8.98 17.98 -31.38
CA ALA A 151 -7.94 16.96 -31.61
C ALA A 151 -6.63 17.53 -32.20
N ASP A 152 -6.64 18.69 -32.81
CA ASP A 152 -5.44 19.38 -33.33
C ASP A 152 -4.81 20.35 -32.33
N GLY A 153 -5.31 20.38 -31.10
CA GLY A 153 -4.86 21.26 -30.02
C GLY A 153 -5.48 22.67 -30.03
N SER A 154 -6.34 23.01 -31.00
CA SER A 154 -6.99 24.31 -31.02
C SER A 154 -8.05 24.43 -29.92
N THR A 155 -8.08 25.56 -29.21
CA THR A 155 -9.03 25.83 -28.14
C THR A 155 -10.43 26.06 -28.74
N ILE A 156 -11.42 25.24 -28.32
CA ILE A 156 -12.83 25.40 -28.67
C ILE A 156 -13.51 26.36 -27.69
N ALA A 157 -13.26 26.19 -26.40
CA ALA A 157 -13.75 27.04 -25.32
C ALA A 157 -12.68 27.14 -24.20
N ASN A 158 -12.70 28.23 -23.47
CA ASN A 158 -11.87 28.46 -22.30
C ASN A 158 -12.72 29.15 -21.23
N VAL A 159 -13.05 28.43 -20.16
CA VAL A 159 -13.88 28.91 -19.05
C VAL A 159 -12.96 29.29 -17.90
N ASP A 160 -12.93 30.56 -17.56
CA ASP A 160 -12.24 31.09 -16.39
C ASP A 160 -13.11 30.79 -15.15
N LEU A 161 -12.62 29.93 -14.26
CA LEU A 161 -13.32 29.48 -13.05
C LEU A 161 -13.23 30.49 -11.90
N SER A 162 -12.31 31.45 -11.95
CA SER A 162 -12.18 32.52 -10.95
C SER A 162 -13.36 33.51 -10.93
N VAL A 163 -14.11 33.58 -12.03
CA VAL A 163 -15.21 34.57 -12.25
C VAL A 163 -16.57 34.07 -11.75
N THR A 164 -16.64 32.87 -11.17
CA THR A 164 -17.93 32.26 -10.78
C THR A 164 -18.41 32.64 -9.38
N ASP A 165 -17.82 33.69 -8.78
CA ASP A 165 -18.28 34.31 -7.54
C ASP A 165 -19.70 34.86 -7.71
N ASP A 166 -20.64 34.41 -6.87
CA ASP A 166 -22.02 34.92 -6.85
C ASP A 166 -22.15 36.25 -6.08
N GLY A 167 -21.04 36.77 -5.54
CA GLY A 167 -20.97 38.08 -4.85
C GLY A 167 -21.65 38.12 -3.49
N THR A 168 -21.91 36.97 -2.87
CA THR A 168 -22.65 36.90 -1.61
C THR A 168 -21.79 36.84 -0.36
N ASP A 169 -20.50 36.43 -0.41
CA ASP A 169 -19.59 36.45 0.71
C ASP A 169 -18.14 36.77 0.28
N GLU A 170 -17.50 37.74 0.93
CA GLU A 170 -16.18 38.25 0.58
C GLU A 170 -15.00 37.23 0.76
N GLU A 171 -15.27 36.00 1.21
CA GLU A 171 -14.25 34.96 1.42
C GLU A 171 -14.44 33.67 0.60
N ASP A 172 -15.55 33.50 -0.16
CA ASP A 172 -15.93 32.23 -0.81
C ASP A 172 -15.87 32.26 -2.35
N GLY A 173 -14.96 33.00 -2.95
CA GLY A 173 -14.65 32.85 -4.37
C GLY A 173 -14.15 31.44 -4.65
N MET A 174 -14.50 30.86 -5.80
CA MET A 174 -13.94 29.59 -6.26
C MET A 174 -12.41 29.73 -6.27
N GLY A 175 -11.76 29.16 -5.27
CA GLY A 175 -10.33 29.34 -5.06
C GLY A 175 -9.51 28.61 -6.14
N SER A 176 -8.22 28.81 -6.10
CA SER A 176 -7.23 28.13 -6.95
C SER A 176 -7.15 26.61 -6.74
N ASN A 177 -7.95 26.04 -5.84
CA ASN A 177 -7.85 24.64 -5.41
C ASN A 177 -8.91 23.72 -6.03
N ILE A 178 -9.25 23.94 -7.32
CA ILE A 178 -10.14 23.01 -8.02
C ILE A 178 -9.45 21.63 -8.12
N SER A 179 -10.09 20.63 -7.54
CA SER A 179 -9.51 19.28 -7.42
C SER A 179 -9.98 18.31 -8.50
N SER A 180 -11.20 18.50 -9.01
CA SER A 180 -11.80 17.57 -9.96
C SER A 180 -12.89 18.27 -10.79
N PHE A 181 -13.17 17.72 -11.96
CA PHE A 181 -14.28 18.18 -12.82
C PHE A 181 -14.96 17.01 -13.55
N ALA A 182 -16.17 17.24 -14.03
CA ALA A 182 -16.86 16.39 -14.99
C ALA A 182 -17.73 17.23 -15.93
N VAL A 183 -18.10 16.67 -17.08
CA VAL A 183 -18.95 17.33 -18.08
C VAL A 183 -20.06 16.38 -18.49
N ASP A 184 -21.32 16.83 -18.45
CA ASP A 184 -22.46 16.02 -18.90
C ASP A 184 -22.68 16.13 -20.44
N ALA A 185 -23.59 15.31 -20.96
CA ALA A 185 -23.89 15.28 -22.38
C ALA A 185 -24.58 16.57 -22.89
N ALA A 186 -25.13 17.40 -22.01
CA ALA A 186 -25.70 18.69 -22.34
C ALA A 186 -24.65 19.82 -22.40
N GLY A 187 -23.42 19.51 -21.94
CA GLY A 187 -22.31 20.45 -21.85
C GLY A 187 -22.28 21.23 -20.54
N ASN A 188 -23.07 20.88 -19.53
CA ASN A 188 -22.92 21.48 -18.22
C ASN A 188 -21.62 21.02 -17.59
N LEU A 189 -20.95 21.96 -16.90
CA LEU A 189 -19.65 21.75 -16.27
C LEU A 189 -19.85 21.61 -14.75
N TYR A 190 -19.20 20.63 -14.18
CA TYR A 190 -19.19 20.38 -12.74
C TYR A 190 -17.76 20.46 -12.25
N VAL A 191 -17.50 21.27 -11.24
CA VAL A 191 -16.17 21.42 -10.64
C VAL A 191 -16.27 21.41 -9.11
N THR A 192 -15.25 20.92 -8.42
CA THR A 192 -15.20 20.91 -6.95
C THR A 192 -13.89 21.45 -6.41
N ASP A 193 -13.97 22.19 -5.28
CA ASP A 193 -12.86 22.79 -4.55
C ASP A 193 -12.69 22.23 -3.12
N TYR A 194 -13.20 21.04 -2.84
CA TYR A 194 -13.28 20.40 -1.51
C TYR A 194 -14.35 20.95 -0.54
N SER A 195 -14.95 22.09 -0.84
CA SER A 195 -16.01 22.68 -0.01
C SER A 195 -17.36 22.64 -0.70
N TYR A 196 -17.36 22.89 -2.01
CA TYR A 196 -18.55 22.98 -2.82
C TYR A 196 -18.39 22.26 -4.16
N ILE A 197 -19.51 21.78 -4.70
CA ILE A 197 -19.61 21.44 -6.12
C ILE A 197 -20.34 22.58 -6.82
N TYR A 198 -19.70 23.16 -7.80
CA TYR A 198 -20.24 24.22 -8.66
C TYR A 198 -20.73 23.59 -9.95
N VAL A 199 -21.95 23.91 -10.32
CA VAL A 199 -22.55 23.50 -11.59
C VAL A 199 -22.72 24.75 -12.48
N LEU A 200 -22.06 24.70 -13.65
CA LEU A 200 -22.03 25.79 -14.61
C LEU A 200 -22.70 25.36 -15.91
N ASP A 201 -23.21 26.30 -16.68
CA ASP A 201 -23.63 26.04 -18.07
C ASP A 201 -22.40 25.90 -19.00
N ALA A 202 -22.65 25.57 -20.28
CA ALA A 202 -21.60 25.37 -21.29
C ALA A 202 -20.76 26.64 -21.56
N GLU A 203 -21.25 27.80 -21.22
CA GLU A 203 -20.57 29.09 -21.32
C GLU A 203 -19.83 29.48 -20.03
N GLY A 204 -19.87 28.62 -19.00
CA GLY A 204 -19.17 28.82 -17.73
C GLY A 204 -19.92 29.68 -16.71
N LYS A 205 -21.19 29.93 -16.92
CA LYS A 205 -22.02 30.71 -15.99
C LYS A 205 -22.53 29.79 -14.87
N LEU A 206 -22.33 30.20 -13.60
CA LEU A 206 -22.83 29.49 -12.44
C LEU A 206 -24.35 29.32 -12.48
N LEU A 207 -24.82 28.08 -12.42
CA LEU A 207 -26.23 27.71 -12.29
C LEU A 207 -26.64 27.56 -10.83
N PHE A 208 -25.82 26.89 -10.04
CA PHE A 208 -25.94 26.70 -8.59
C PHE A 208 -24.69 26.05 -8.01
N LYS A 209 -24.55 26.05 -6.66
CA LYS A 209 -23.55 25.30 -5.91
C LYS A 209 -24.19 24.40 -4.87
N ILE A 210 -23.55 23.29 -4.53
CA ILE A 210 -23.93 22.33 -3.49
C ILE A 210 -22.79 22.25 -2.46
N ASP A 211 -23.12 22.27 -1.16
CA ASP A 211 -22.18 22.05 -0.09
C ASP A 211 -21.69 20.59 -0.13
N ASP A 212 -20.37 20.39 -0.20
CA ASP A 212 -19.69 19.08 -0.28
C ASP A 212 -19.39 18.49 1.11
N SER A 213 -19.67 19.21 2.20
CA SER A 213 -19.33 18.76 3.55
C SER A 213 -19.97 17.43 3.96
N GLN A 214 -21.05 17.03 3.30
CA GLN A 214 -21.73 15.74 3.58
C GLN A 214 -21.06 14.57 2.86
N TYR A 215 -20.55 14.77 1.66
CA TYR A 215 -19.94 13.74 0.82
C TYR A 215 -18.67 14.31 0.19
N SER A 216 -17.54 13.66 0.39
CA SER A 216 -16.30 14.05 -0.27
C SER A 216 -15.84 12.96 -1.23
N GLY A 217 -15.45 13.34 -2.45
CA GLY A 217 -15.02 12.38 -3.46
C GLY A 217 -14.71 13.05 -4.79
N SER A 218 -14.21 12.27 -5.74
CA SER A 218 -13.92 12.76 -7.09
C SER A 218 -15.18 12.80 -7.95
N LEU A 219 -15.34 13.88 -8.72
CA LEU A 219 -16.39 13.99 -9.72
C LEU A 219 -16.17 12.97 -10.83
N CYS A 220 -17.21 12.27 -11.20
CA CYS A 220 -17.21 11.37 -12.34
C CYS A 220 -18.58 11.39 -13.06
N ARG A 221 -18.57 10.91 -14.29
CA ARG A 221 -19.77 10.73 -15.08
C ARG A 221 -20.11 9.24 -15.16
N LEU A 222 -21.21 8.85 -14.55
CA LEU A 222 -21.70 7.47 -14.57
C LEU A 222 -22.45 7.14 -15.86
N GLN A 223 -23.30 8.05 -16.30
CA GLN A 223 -24.03 7.98 -17.57
C GLN A 223 -23.95 9.35 -18.30
N PRO A 224 -24.31 9.42 -19.57
CA PRO A 224 -24.15 10.66 -20.37
C PRO A 224 -24.73 11.91 -19.72
N ASP A 225 -25.85 11.79 -19.02
CA ASP A 225 -26.58 12.85 -18.34
C ASP A 225 -26.50 12.77 -16.80
N GLN A 226 -25.66 11.89 -16.25
CA GLN A 226 -25.57 11.65 -14.82
C GLN A 226 -24.16 11.86 -14.31
N VAL A 227 -23.93 13.04 -13.74
CA VAL A 227 -22.68 13.43 -13.06
C VAL A 227 -22.89 13.41 -11.55
N GLY A 228 -21.90 13.02 -10.82
CA GLY A 228 -21.91 12.96 -9.36
C GLY A 228 -20.52 12.67 -8.81
N ILE A 229 -20.47 12.35 -7.52
CA ILE A 229 -19.24 11.96 -6.85
C ILE A 229 -19.23 10.46 -6.55
N LEU A 230 -18.05 9.88 -6.59
CA LEU A 230 -17.78 8.55 -6.09
C LEU A 230 -17.35 8.67 -4.63
N TRP A 231 -18.23 8.26 -3.71
CA TRP A 231 -18.06 8.41 -2.28
C TRP A 231 -17.89 7.07 -1.58
N TYR A 232 -16.98 7.01 -0.63
CA TYR A 232 -16.74 5.83 0.18
C TYR A 232 -17.19 6.07 1.63
N ASN A 233 -18.17 5.29 2.09
CA ASN A 233 -18.66 5.34 3.46
C ASN A 233 -17.96 4.29 4.33
N TYR A 234 -17.03 4.73 5.16
CA TYR A 234 -16.55 3.95 6.29
C TYR A 234 -17.44 4.28 7.50
N ALA A 235 -18.35 3.38 7.91
CA ALA A 235 -18.97 3.56 9.20
C ALA A 235 -17.89 3.43 10.28
N THR A 236 -17.46 4.53 10.81
CA THR A 236 -16.76 4.56 12.08
C THR A 236 -17.75 4.03 13.11
N GLY A 237 -17.44 2.91 13.78
CA GLY A 237 -18.33 2.12 14.66
C GLY A 237 -19.04 2.86 15.80
N THR A 238 -19.44 4.11 15.61
CA THR A 238 -20.27 4.88 16.52
C THR A 238 -21.72 4.49 16.31
N ALA A 239 -22.41 4.12 17.40
CA ALA A 239 -23.78 3.59 17.45
C ALA A 239 -24.88 4.50 16.85
N GLU A 240 -24.55 5.59 16.17
CA GLU A 240 -25.47 6.56 15.58
C GLU A 240 -25.47 6.57 14.03
N SER A 241 -24.51 5.92 13.36
CA SER A 241 -24.52 5.81 11.90
C SER A 241 -25.51 4.72 11.46
N THR A 242 -26.62 5.13 10.85
CA THR A 242 -27.60 4.23 10.22
C THR A 242 -27.28 3.96 8.75
N ASP A 243 -26.18 4.49 8.24
CA ASP A 243 -25.79 4.37 6.84
C ASP A 243 -25.02 3.08 6.60
N GLU A 244 -25.37 2.40 5.51
CA GLU A 244 -24.74 1.17 5.04
C GLU A 244 -23.27 1.45 4.63
N ASN A 245 -22.35 0.59 5.07
CA ASN A 245 -20.95 0.64 4.62
C ASN A 245 -20.84 0.33 3.12
N GLY A 246 -19.88 0.93 2.46
CA GLY A 246 -19.56 0.63 1.08
C GLY A 246 -19.30 1.85 0.22
N GLN A 247 -19.17 1.58 -1.06
CA GLN A 247 -18.92 2.60 -2.08
C GLN A 247 -20.22 3.00 -2.77
N PHE A 248 -20.43 4.29 -2.95
CA PHE A 248 -21.65 4.86 -3.52
C PHE A 248 -21.31 5.91 -4.57
N PHE A 249 -22.15 5.98 -5.59
CA PHE A 249 -22.22 7.13 -6.47
C PHE A 249 -23.35 8.04 -6.01
N ILE A 250 -23.07 9.31 -5.78
CA ILE A 250 -24.04 10.31 -5.34
C ILE A 250 -24.25 11.29 -6.51
N PRO A 251 -25.36 11.20 -7.24
CA PRO A 251 -25.60 12.06 -8.37
C PRO A 251 -25.94 13.49 -7.93
N VAL A 252 -25.59 14.46 -8.77
CA VAL A 252 -26.08 15.83 -8.69
C VAL A 252 -27.43 15.89 -9.41
N ASP A 253 -28.47 16.32 -8.71
CA ASP A 253 -29.81 16.51 -9.27
C ASP A 253 -30.00 17.98 -9.74
N LEU A 254 -30.08 18.16 -11.07
CA LEU A 254 -30.23 19.49 -11.70
C LEU A 254 -31.59 20.13 -11.46
N GLU A 255 -32.65 19.33 -11.21
CA GLU A 255 -33.99 19.88 -10.98
C GLU A 255 -34.14 20.42 -9.55
N THR A 256 -33.71 19.64 -8.58
CA THR A 256 -33.78 20.01 -7.15
C THR A 256 -32.58 20.86 -6.71
N LYS A 257 -31.50 20.87 -7.48
CA LYS A 257 -30.21 21.57 -7.20
C LYS A 257 -29.59 21.13 -5.90
N THR A 258 -29.58 19.83 -5.68
CA THR A 258 -29.04 19.17 -4.49
C THR A 258 -28.57 17.75 -4.84
N TRP A 259 -28.12 17.01 -3.83
CA TRP A 259 -27.78 15.60 -4.00
C TRP A 259 -29.01 14.74 -4.37
N GLY A 260 -28.85 13.81 -5.30
CA GLY A 260 -29.82 12.79 -5.66
C GLY A 260 -29.76 11.55 -4.74
N GLU A 261 -30.50 10.50 -5.13
CA GLU A 261 -30.46 9.22 -4.39
C GLU A 261 -29.11 8.53 -4.55
N LYS A 262 -28.57 8.00 -3.45
CA LYS A 262 -27.34 7.21 -3.45
C LYS A 262 -27.51 5.93 -4.28
N ILE A 263 -26.57 5.66 -5.15
CA ILE A 263 -26.49 4.44 -5.96
C ILE A 263 -25.36 3.58 -5.41
N LYS A 264 -25.67 2.39 -4.92
CA LYS A 264 -24.64 1.47 -4.43
C LYS A 264 -23.76 1.00 -5.58
N MET A 265 -22.46 1.08 -5.39
CA MET A 265 -21.46 0.67 -6.36
C MET A 265 -20.86 -0.68 -5.99
N PRO A 266 -20.25 -1.40 -6.94
CA PRO A 266 -19.39 -2.54 -6.60
C PRO A 266 -18.25 -2.10 -5.67
N ALA A 267 -17.69 -3.05 -4.92
CA ALA A 267 -16.51 -2.77 -4.10
C ALA A 267 -15.27 -2.48 -4.97
N ASN A 268 -14.38 -1.61 -4.46
CA ASN A 268 -13.09 -1.30 -5.07
C ASN A 268 -13.18 -0.66 -6.48
N VAL A 269 -14.11 0.26 -6.68
CA VAL A 269 -14.19 1.09 -7.88
C VAL A 269 -13.24 2.27 -7.75
N TRP A 270 -12.26 2.37 -8.63
CA TRP A 270 -11.28 3.46 -8.64
C TRP A 270 -11.59 4.54 -9.67
N ASN A 271 -11.86 4.13 -10.91
CA ASN A 271 -12.25 5.01 -12.00
C ASN A 271 -13.55 4.50 -12.63
N VAL A 272 -14.43 5.42 -12.97
CA VAL A 272 -15.70 5.13 -13.65
C VAL A 272 -15.63 5.72 -15.06
N TYR A 273 -16.06 4.92 -16.03
CA TYR A 273 -16.23 5.34 -17.42
C TYR A 273 -17.69 5.19 -17.81
N PRO A 274 -18.23 6.11 -18.62
CA PRO A 274 -19.61 6.03 -19.05
C PRO A 274 -19.96 4.69 -19.71
N GLY A 275 -21.18 4.23 -19.48
CA GLY A 275 -21.72 3.03 -20.09
C GLY A 275 -22.12 3.21 -21.55
N ASP A 276 -22.56 2.10 -22.14
CA ASP A 276 -23.04 2.00 -23.50
C ASP A 276 -24.29 1.05 -23.59
N ASP A 277 -24.58 0.54 -24.77
CA ASP A 277 -25.69 -0.42 -24.96
C ASP A 277 -25.47 -1.79 -24.27
N ALA A 278 -24.21 -2.11 -23.86
CA ALA A 278 -23.84 -3.39 -23.27
C ALA A 278 -23.85 -3.36 -21.74
N TYR A 279 -23.38 -2.28 -21.14
CA TYR A 279 -23.24 -2.12 -19.68
C TYR A 279 -23.70 -0.72 -19.24
N ASP A 280 -24.24 -0.65 -18.03
CA ASP A 280 -24.67 0.63 -17.44
C ASP A 280 -23.48 1.56 -17.18
N PHE A 281 -22.33 1.00 -16.83
CA PHE A 281 -21.05 1.72 -16.76
C PHE A 281 -19.88 0.74 -16.80
N TYR A 282 -18.69 1.27 -17.08
CA TYR A 282 -17.43 0.56 -16.95
C TYR A 282 -16.65 1.10 -15.76
N TYR A 283 -15.86 0.25 -15.13
CA TYR A 283 -14.99 0.70 -14.05
C TYR A 283 -13.67 -0.06 -14.01
N LYS A 284 -12.68 0.62 -13.47
CA LYS A 284 -11.35 0.07 -13.19
C LYS A 284 -11.25 -0.24 -11.69
N ASN A 285 -10.73 -1.40 -11.36
CA ASN A 285 -10.03 -1.64 -10.09
C ASN A 285 -8.53 -1.78 -10.38
N ASN A 286 -7.71 -2.07 -9.35
CA ASN A 286 -6.25 -2.12 -9.49
C ASN A 286 -5.76 -2.90 -10.72
N ASP A 287 -6.43 -4.01 -11.06
CA ASP A 287 -5.92 -5.03 -11.97
C ASP A 287 -6.81 -5.34 -13.15
N ASN A 288 -8.02 -4.80 -13.19
CA ASN A 288 -9.01 -5.24 -14.15
C ASN A 288 -9.91 -4.09 -14.61
N ILE A 289 -10.50 -4.26 -15.79
CA ILE A 289 -11.60 -3.43 -16.25
C ILE A 289 -12.87 -4.29 -16.31
N TYR A 290 -13.92 -3.79 -15.70
CA TYR A 290 -15.22 -4.45 -15.61
C TYR A 290 -16.29 -3.64 -16.32
N GLY A 291 -17.27 -4.36 -16.92
CA GLY A 291 -18.56 -3.80 -17.25
C GLY A 291 -19.59 -4.20 -16.19
N TYR A 292 -20.44 -3.29 -15.76
CA TYR A 292 -21.42 -3.51 -14.72
C TYR A 292 -22.84 -3.26 -15.20
N THR A 293 -23.80 -4.07 -14.71
CA THR A 293 -25.21 -3.96 -15.04
C THR A 293 -26.05 -3.89 -13.75
N PHE A 294 -26.66 -2.73 -13.48
CA PHE A 294 -27.48 -2.51 -12.28
C PHE A 294 -28.69 -3.45 -12.20
N ALA A 295 -29.37 -3.69 -13.33
CA ALA A 295 -30.60 -4.48 -13.35
C ALA A 295 -30.42 -5.93 -12.87
N SER A 296 -29.24 -6.50 -13.04
CA SER A 296 -28.90 -7.87 -12.66
C SER A 296 -27.92 -7.94 -11.50
N ASP A 297 -27.38 -6.82 -11.05
CA ASP A 297 -26.30 -6.73 -10.06
C ASP A 297 -25.13 -7.64 -10.44
N THR A 298 -24.69 -7.52 -11.71
CA THR A 298 -23.63 -8.37 -12.26
C THR A 298 -22.47 -7.54 -12.81
N LYS A 299 -21.26 -8.04 -12.56
CA LYS A 299 -20.02 -7.52 -13.15
C LYS A 299 -19.40 -8.56 -14.09
N ASP A 300 -19.00 -8.13 -15.26
CA ASP A 300 -18.24 -8.93 -16.22
C ASP A 300 -16.81 -8.39 -16.30
N LYS A 301 -15.83 -9.24 -16.03
CA LYS A 301 -14.41 -8.89 -16.20
C LYS A 301 -14.10 -8.84 -17.70
N LEU A 302 -13.80 -7.66 -18.20
CA LEU A 302 -13.51 -7.42 -19.62
C LEU A 302 -12.03 -7.52 -19.93
N VAL A 303 -11.20 -6.93 -19.08
CA VAL A 303 -9.74 -6.98 -19.20
C VAL A 303 -9.15 -7.41 -17.86
N ASP A 304 -8.30 -8.41 -17.91
CA ASP A 304 -7.40 -8.82 -16.86
C ASP A 304 -5.97 -8.60 -17.40
N TRP A 305 -5.29 -7.58 -16.87
CA TRP A 305 -3.97 -7.19 -17.35
C TRP A 305 -2.93 -8.30 -17.20
N MET A 306 -2.94 -9.00 -16.06
CA MET A 306 -2.01 -10.12 -15.85
C MET A 306 -2.29 -11.28 -16.81
N ALA A 307 -3.58 -11.55 -17.11
CA ALA A 307 -3.94 -12.54 -18.09
C ALA A 307 -3.48 -12.17 -19.52
N CYS A 308 -3.21 -10.91 -19.77
CA CYS A 308 -2.61 -10.39 -21.01
C CYS A 308 -1.08 -10.30 -20.96
N ASP A 309 -0.42 -10.85 -19.94
CA ASP A 309 1.02 -10.75 -19.66
C ASP A 309 1.50 -9.30 -19.45
N VAL A 310 0.66 -8.44 -18.88
CA VAL A 310 0.98 -7.05 -18.58
C VAL A 310 1.22 -6.90 -17.09
N ASP A 311 2.37 -6.32 -16.75
CA ASP A 311 2.68 -5.87 -15.40
C ASP A 311 2.11 -4.48 -15.15
N THR A 312 1.22 -4.37 -14.15
CA THR A 312 0.59 -3.11 -13.75
C THR A 312 1.31 -2.39 -12.62
N SER A 313 2.39 -2.94 -12.09
CA SER A 313 3.10 -2.37 -10.93
C SER A 313 3.62 -0.95 -11.18
N ASN A 314 4.06 -0.67 -12.40
CA ASN A 314 4.54 0.63 -12.86
C ASN A 314 3.54 1.33 -13.80
N MET A 315 2.29 0.83 -13.88
CA MET A 315 1.25 1.46 -14.69
C MET A 315 0.62 2.60 -13.92
N TYR A 316 0.85 3.82 -14.37
CA TYR A 316 0.33 4.97 -13.65
C TYR A 316 -0.96 5.53 -14.27
N ASP A 317 -1.25 5.20 -15.54
CA ASP A 317 -2.50 5.59 -16.17
C ASP A 317 -3.00 4.56 -17.19
N SER A 318 -4.31 4.53 -17.43
CA SER A 318 -4.92 3.64 -18.42
C SER A 318 -6.28 4.16 -18.88
N GLY A 319 -6.66 3.82 -20.11
CA GLY A 319 -7.92 4.27 -20.70
C GLY A 319 -8.46 3.30 -21.75
N MET A 320 -9.66 3.61 -22.27
CA MET A 320 -10.30 2.87 -23.34
C MET A 320 -10.44 3.76 -24.57
N LEU A 321 -10.10 3.24 -25.74
CA LEU A 321 -10.32 3.90 -27.01
C LEU A 321 -11.72 3.55 -27.55
N SER A 322 -12.32 4.44 -28.34
CA SER A 322 -13.66 4.22 -28.89
C SER A 322 -13.74 3.03 -29.87
N ASP A 323 -12.61 2.52 -30.35
CA ASP A 323 -12.55 1.32 -31.20
C ASP A 323 -12.43 0.02 -30.37
N GLY A 324 -12.49 0.11 -29.05
CA GLY A 324 -12.47 -1.02 -28.10
C GLY A 324 -11.10 -1.51 -27.72
N ARG A 325 -10.02 -0.87 -28.16
CA ARG A 325 -8.67 -1.08 -27.62
C ARG A 325 -8.59 -0.51 -26.22
N VAL A 326 -7.78 -1.16 -25.36
CA VAL A 326 -7.46 -0.67 -24.02
C VAL A 326 -5.99 -0.30 -23.98
N VAL A 327 -5.69 0.85 -23.43
CA VAL A 327 -4.31 1.36 -23.36
C VAL A 327 -3.89 1.57 -21.91
N GLY A 328 -2.62 1.36 -21.64
CA GLY A 328 -1.99 1.66 -20.36
C GLY A 328 -0.63 2.30 -20.60
N MET A 329 -0.20 3.14 -19.69
CA MET A 329 1.12 3.76 -19.74
C MET A 329 1.92 3.35 -18.51
N THR A 330 3.10 2.79 -18.74
CA THR A 330 4.05 2.43 -17.69
C THR A 330 5.27 3.34 -17.73
N GLN A 331 5.90 3.47 -16.58
CA GLN A 331 7.06 4.31 -16.37
C GLN A 331 8.17 3.48 -15.72
N ASP A 332 9.37 3.55 -16.25
CA ASP A 332 10.55 2.87 -15.70
C ASP A 332 11.55 3.92 -15.17
N TRP A 333 11.83 3.79 -13.87
CA TRP A 333 12.76 4.64 -13.11
C TRP A 333 14.11 3.97 -12.85
N SER A 334 14.35 2.78 -13.41
CA SER A 334 15.53 1.96 -13.09
C SER A 334 16.82 2.50 -13.68
N SER A 335 16.76 3.53 -14.52
CA SER A 335 17.90 4.20 -15.14
C SER A 335 17.90 5.71 -14.81
N ASP A 336 19.04 6.37 -15.03
CA ASP A 336 19.20 7.83 -14.86
C ASP A 336 18.21 8.65 -15.72
N THR A 337 17.59 8.02 -16.70
CA THR A 337 16.56 8.60 -17.57
C THR A 337 15.28 7.82 -17.44
N THR A 338 14.20 8.49 -17.06
CA THR A 338 12.85 7.90 -17.04
C THR A 338 12.43 7.53 -18.47
N THR A 339 12.03 6.30 -18.67
CA THR A 339 11.48 5.83 -19.94
C THR A 339 9.99 5.52 -19.79
N TYR A 340 9.23 5.77 -20.85
CA TYR A 340 7.79 5.54 -20.90
C TYR A 340 7.44 4.54 -21.98
N GLN A 341 6.55 3.61 -21.64
CA GLN A 341 6.07 2.61 -22.57
C GLN A 341 4.54 2.63 -22.62
N LEU A 342 4.00 2.70 -23.82
CA LEU A 342 2.58 2.54 -24.07
C LEU A 342 2.28 1.06 -24.29
N ILE A 343 1.31 0.54 -23.54
CA ILE A 343 0.79 -0.81 -23.71
C ILE A 343 -0.56 -0.68 -24.40
N VAL A 344 -0.73 -1.38 -25.51
CA VAL A 344 -1.98 -1.41 -26.27
C VAL A 344 -2.53 -2.82 -26.29
N LEU A 345 -3.67 -3.03 -25.66
CA LEU A 345 -4.39 -4.30 -25.71
C LEU A 345 -5.40 -4.27 -26.88
N HIS A 346 -5.27 -5.19 -27.79
CA HIS A 346 -6.24 -5.41 -28.85
C HIS A 346 -6.83 -6.81 -28.81
N ARG A 347 -8.08 -6.91 -29.25
CA ARG A 347 -8.81 -8.16 -29.29
C ARG A 347 -8.28 -9.05 -30.42
N ILE A 348 -8.00 -10.29 -30.07
CA ILE A 348 -7.67 -11.35 -31.03
C ILE A 348 -8.66 -12.50 -30.86
N ASP A 349 -8.77 -13.37 -31.88
CA ASP A 349 -9.53 -14.61 -31.76
C ASP A 349 -8.85 -15.50 -30.71
N ALA A 350 -9.63 -16.09 -29.80
CA ALA A 350 -9.08 -16.97 -28.75
C ALA A 350 -8.29 -18.16 -29.32
N SER A 351 -8.54 -18.55 -30.57
CA SER A 351 -7.81 -19.61 -31.26
C SER A 351 -6.41 -19.20 -31.75
N GLU A 352 -6.10 -17.90 -31.74
CA GLU A 352 -4.79 -17.37 -32.13
C GLU A 352 -3.79 -17.33 -30.96
N VAL A 353 -4.28 -17.50 -29.75
CA VAL A 353 -3.43 -17.57 -28.54
C VAL A 353 -2.65 -18.87 -28.54
N LYS A 354 -1.31 -18.80 -28.40
CA LYS A 354 -0.46 -19.98 -28.24
C LYS A 354 -0.93 -20.77 -26.98
N GLU A 355 -1.35 -21.99 -27.14
CA GLU A 355 -1.76 -22.84 -26.03
C GLU A 355 -0.56 -23.15 -25.13
N LYS A 356 -0.62 -22.70 -23.89
CA LYS A 356 0.26 -23.11 -22.78
C LYS A 356 -0.57 -23.90 -21.76
N THR A 357 0.09 -24.82 -21.07
CA THR A 357 -0.57 -25.48 -19.94
C THR A 357 -0.72 -24.50 -18.79
N VAL A 358 -1.95 -24.28 -18.34
CA VAL A 358 -2.25 -23.34 -17.26
C VAL A 358 -2.13 -24.04 -15.91
N LEU A 359 -1.35 -23.46 -15.00
CA LEU A 359 -1.35 -23.76 -13.58
C LEU A 359 -2.09 -22.63 -12.85
N THR A 360 -3.01 -22.98 -11.98
CA THR A 360 -3.78 -22.00 -11.18
C THR A 360 -3.09 -21.70 -9.87
N LEU A 361 -2.89 -20.42 -9.57
CA LEU A 361 -2.39 -19.91 -8.29
C LEU A 361 -3.54 -19.24 -7.55
N ALA A 362 -3.98 -19.81 -6.42
CA ALA A 362 -4.99 -19.20 -5.56
C ALA A 362 -4.33 -18.26 -4.53
N CYS A 363 -4.93 -17.09 -4.34
CA CYS A 363 -4.50 -16.12 -3.31
C CYS A 363 -5.70 -15.38 -2.69
N MET A 364 -5.47 -14.73 -1.56
CA MET A 364 -6.33 -13.74 -0.92
C MET A 364 -5.66 -12.36 -1.02
N GLY A 365 -5.58 -11.82 -2.24
CA GLY A 365 -4.77 -10.66 -2.59
C GLY A 365 -3.38 -11.05 -3.07
N LEU A 366 -3.05 -10.67 -4.29
CA LEU A 366 -1.72 -10.90 -4.85
C LEU A 366 -0.77 -9.81 -4.37
N ASP A 367 0.33 -10.24 -3.75
CA ASP A 367 1.42 -9.32 -3.39
C ASP A 367 2.00 -8.66 -4.65
N TRP A 368 2.11 -7.34 -4.61
CA TRP A 368 2.55 -6.53 -5.75
C TRP A 368 3.98 -6.92 -6.22
N SER A 369 4.88 -7.33 -5.29
CA SER A 369 6.25 -7.72 -5.61
C SER A 369 6.38 -9.04 -6.39
N LEU A 370 5.32 -9.87 -6.38
CA LEU A 370 5.25 -11.09 -7.17
C LEU A 370 4.63 -10.88 -8.55
N ARG A 371 3.92 -9.80 -8.76
CA ARG A 371 3.16 -9.54 -9.99
C ARG A 371 4.06 -9.48 -11.22
N SER A 372 5.09 -8.64 -11.18
CA SER A 372 6.09 -8.51 -12.26
C SER A 372 6.78 -9.83 -12.55
N LYS A 373 7.16 -10.57 -11.50
CA LYS A 373 7.85 -11.87 -11.63
C LYS A 373 6.95 -12.95 -12.25
N ILE A 374 5.66 -12.97 -11.92
CA ILE A 374 4.68 -13.89 -12.55
C ILE A 374 4.51 -13.55 -14.03
N VAL A 375 4.40 -12.27 -14.37
CA VAL A 375 4.31 -11.81 -15.76
C VAL A 375 5.58 -12.19 -16.54
N GLU A 376 6.76 -11.98 -15.98
CA GLU A 376 8.02 -12.38 -16.59
C GLU A 376 8.11 -13.90 -16.78
N TYR A 377 7.75 -14.68 -15.78
CA TYR A 377 7.67 -16.15 -15.89
C TYR A 377 6.73 -16.56 -17.02
N ASN A 378 5.54 -15.97 -17.10
CA ASN A 378 4.58 -16.27 -18.15
C ASN A 378 5.08 -15.91 -19.54
N LYS A 379 5.84 -14.80 -19.69
CA LYS A 379 6.47 -14.40 -20.97
C LYS A 379 7.61 -15.35 -21.37
N SER A 380 8.46 -15.72 -20.44
CA SER A 380 9.68 -16.49 -20.69
C SER A 380 9.43 -18.01 -20.81
N ASN A 381 8.37 -18.55 -20.18
CA ASN A 381 8.06 -19.98 -20.21
C ASN A 381 7.19 -20.33 -21.41
N ASP A 382 7.70 -21.20 -22.30
CA ASP A 382 6.99 -21.62 -23.52
C ASP A 382 5.93 -22.70 -23.32
N GLN A 383 5.96 -23.43 -22.20
CA GLN A 383 5.12 -24.59 -21.95
C GLN A 383 4.01 -24.33 -20.94
N TYR A 384 4.29 -23.53 -19.90
CA TYR A 384 3.42 -23.30 -18.78
C TYR A 384 3.10 -21.83 -18.61
N ARG A 385 1.95 -21.58 -18.01
CA ARG A 385 1.48 -20.24 -17.64
C ARG A 385 0.83 -20.30 -16.27
N ILE A 386 1.13 -19.34 -15.42
CA ILE A 386 0.45 -19.16 -14.14
C ILE A 386 -0.76 -18.24 -14.36
N GLN A 387 -1.91 -18.73 -13.96
CA GLN A 387 -3.14 -17.97 -13.88
C GLN A 387 -3.45 -17.70 -12.40
N VAL A 388 -3.40 -16.44 -12.02
CA VAL A 388 -3.78 -16.02 -10.67
C VAL A 388 -5.30 -16.04 -10.54
N VAL A 389 -5.79 -16.61 -9.46
CA VAL A 389 -7.20 -16.57 -9.04
C VAL A 389 -7.24 -15.91 -7.68
N ASP A 390 -7.61 -14.63 -7.68
CA ASP A 390 -7.68 -13.83 -6.46
C ASP A 390 -9.05 -13.98 -5.82
N TYR A 391 -9.10 -14.68 -4.69
CA TYR A 391 -10.33 -14.90 -3.95
C TYR A 391 -10.73 -13.70 -3.08
N SER A 392 -9.87 -12.71 -2.88
CA SER A 392 -10.25 -11.47 -2.21
C SER A 392 -11.35 -10.71 -2.96
N GLU A 393 -11.51 -10.94 -4.27
CA GLU A 393 -12.60 -10.39 -5.08
C GLU A 393 -14.01 -10.80 -4.60
N TYR A 394 -14.11 -11.83 -3.76
CA TYR A 394 -15.38 -12.31 -3.17
C TYR A 394 -15.65 -11.73 -1.78
N ALA A 395 -14.70 -11.04 -1.18
CA ALA A 395 -14.92 -10.34 0.08
C ALA A 395 -16.02 -9.28 -0.07
N THR A 396 -16.82 -9.12 0.97
CA THR A 396 -17.86 -8.09 1.07
C THR A 396 -17.67 -7.29 2.34
N ASP A 397 -18.31 -6.14 2.46
CA ASP A 397 -18.25 -5.31 3.66
C ASP A 397 -18.79 -6.06 4.92
N ASP A 398 -19.66 -7.05 4.71
CA ASP A 398 -20.24 -7.87 5.78
C ASP A 398 -19.49 -9.19 6.05
N ASP A 399 -18.67 -9.65 5.09
CA ASP A 399 -17.93 -10.93 5.18
C ASP A 399 -16.59 -10.86 4.42
N TYR A 400 -15.54 -10.47 5.13
CA TYR A 400 -14.18 -10.45 4.60
C TYR A 400 -13.63 -11.85 4.27
N ASN A 401 -14.18 -12.90 4.92
CA ASN A 401 -13.76 -14.29 4.75
C ASN A 401 -14.54 -15.04 3.65
N ALA A 402 -15.45 -14.38 2.94
CA ALA A 402 -16.23 -14.99 1.86
C ALA A 402 -15.34 -15.64 0.78
N GLY A 403 -14.17 -15.06 0.49
CA GLY A 403 -13.19 -15.62 -0.42
C GLY A 403 -12.59 -16.95 0.05
N ILE A 404 -12.19 -17.04 1.33
CA ILE A 404 -11.66 -18.27 1.94
C ILE A 404 -12.75 -19.36 1.95
N THR A 405 -13.98 -18.99 2.29
CA THR A 405 -15.15 -19.90 2.27
C THR A 405 -15.38 -20.46 0.88
N LYS A 406 -15.31 -19.60 -0.14
CA LYS A 406 -15.46 -20.01 -1.55
C LYS A 406 -14.34 -20.96 -1.99
N LEU A 407 -13.07 -20.60 -1.74
CA LEU A 407 -11.92 -21.46 -2.06
C LEU A 407 -12.04 -22.82 -1.37
N THR A 408 -12.37 -22.84 -0.08
CA THR A 408 -12.58 -24.09 0.68
C THR A 408 -13.68 -24.95 0.06
N THR A 409 -14.80 -24.34 -0.36
CA THR A 409 -15.92 -25.04 -1.02
C THR A 409 -15.47 -25.66 -2.37
N GLU A 410 -14.68 -24.93 -3.14
CA GLU A 410 -14.13 -25.43 -4.41
C GLU A 410 -13.15 -26.59 -4.19
N ILE A 411 -12.27 -26.50 -3.18
CA ILE A 411 -11.37 -27.61 -2.79
C ILE A 411 -12.18 -28.85 -2.41
N ILE A 412 -13.20 -28.72 -1.56
CA ILE A 412 -14.07 -29.85 -1.16
C ILE A 412 -14.79 -30.45 -2.35
N SER A 413 -15.20 -29.65 -3.32
CA SER A 413 -15.87 -30.13 -4.55
C SER A 413 -14.91 -30.80 -5.55
N GLY A 414 -13.59 -30.77 -5.29
CA GLY A 414 -12.55 -31.37 -6.13
C GLY A 414 -11.94 -30.39 -7.15
N SER A 415 -12.27 -29.10 -7.08
CA SER A 415 -11.64 -28.03 -7.87
C SER A 415 -10.48 -27.43 -7.07
N VAL A 416 -9.37 -28.17 -7.01
CA VAL A 416 -8.20 -27.76 -6.22
C VAL A 416 -7.23 -26.99 -7.12
N PRO A 417 -6.80 -25.75 -6.74
CA PRO A 417 -5.74 -25.03 -7.44
C PRO A 417 -4.42 -25.81 -7.46
N ASP A 418 -3.53 -25.50 -8.41
CA ASP A 418 -2.21 -26.14 -8.49
C ASP A 418 -1.21 -25.55 -7.48
N LEU A 419 -1.36 -24.27 -7.19
CA LEU A 419 -0.49 -23.46 -6.34
C LEU A 419 -1.33 -22.59 -5.40
N PHE A 420 -0.75 -22.25 -4.26
CA PHE A 420 -1.34 -21.32 -3.28
C PHE A 420 -0.31 -20.28 -2.86
N LEU A 421 -0.72 -19.02 -2.77
CA LEU A 421 -0.05 -17.99 -1.98
C LEU A 421 -0.73 -17.97 -0.62
N THR A 422 0.00 -18.36 0.42
CA THR A 422 -0.63 -18.81 1.69
C THR A 422 -0.73 -17.73 2.76
N SER A 423 -0.34 -16.46 2.47
CA SER A 423 -0.26 -15.35 3.44
C SER A 423 -1.52 -15.16 4.32
N SER A 424 -2.70 -15.43 3.78
CA SER A 424 -3.98 -15.33 4.50
C SER A 424 -4.82 -16.60 4.36
N LEU A 425 -4.20 -17.73 4.06
CA LEU A 425 -4.89 -19.01 3.94
C LEU A 425 -4.63 -19.91 5.15
N PRO A 426 -5.59 -20.72 5.57
CA PRO A 426 -5.43 -21.64 6.71
C PRO A 426 -4.58 -22.85 6.30
N ILE A 427 -3.26 -22.64 6.16
CA ILE A 427 -2.31 -23.63 5.63
C ILE A 427 -2.26 -24.91 6.49
N ASP A 428 -2.38 -24.78 7.81
CA ASP A 428 -2.38 -25.90 8.73
C ASP A 428 -3.56 -26.83 8.51
N LYS A 429 -4.73 -26.25 8.29
CA LYS A 429 -5.94 -26.99 7.90
C LYS A 429 -5.74 -27.72 6.57
N TYR A 430 -5.20 -27.02 5.55
CA TYR A 430 -4.95 -27.64 4.24
C TYR A 430 -3.90 -28.74 4.31
N ALA A 431 -2.88 -28.60 5.16
CA ALA A 431 -1.89 -29.65 5.42
C ALA A 431 -2.52 -30.87 6.12
N ALA A 432 -3.34 -30.64 7.17
CA ALA A 432 -4.03 -31.72 7.88
C ALA A 432 -4.99 -32.50 6.98
N GLN A 433 -5.66 -31.82 6.04
CA GLN A 433 -6.56 -32.44 5.03
C GLN A 433 -5.80 -33.06 3.86
N GLY A 434 -4.47 -32.91 3.78
CA GLY A 434 -3.66 -33.43 2.68
C GLY A 434 -3.87 -32.69 1.35
N VAL A 435 -4.34 -31.44 1.37
CA VAL A 435 -4.53 -30.57 0.19
C VAL A 435 -3.19 -30.12 -0.36
N VAL A 436 -2.22 -29.84 0.49
CA VAL A 436 -0.89 -29.35 0.09
C VAL A 436 0.18 -30.43 0.22
N ALA A 437 1.18 -30.36 -0.64
CA ALA A 437 2.26 -31.32 -0.73
C ALA A 437 3.39 -30.98 0.27
N ASP A 438 4.12 -32.02 0.71
CA ASP A 438 5.36 -31.85 1.45
C ASP A 438 6.49 -31.40 0.50
N LEU A 439 6.92 -30.15 0.63
CA LEU A 439 7.91 -29.52 -0.25
C LEU A 439 9.31 -30.10 -0.11
N TYR A 440 9.62 -30.79 1.02
CA TYR A 440 10.86 -31.52 1.14
C TYR A 440 11.01 -32.61 0.09
N THR A 441 9.90 -33.16 -0.40
CA THR A 441 9.96 -34.19 -1.46
C THR A 441 10.52 -33.63 -2.77
N PHE A 442 10.29 -32.35 -3.06
CA PHE A 442 10.86 -31.66 -4.20
C PHE A 442 12.33 -31.30 -3.99
N MET A 443 12.66 -30.74 -2.83
CA MET A 443 14.04 -30.35 -2.49
C MET A 443 14.99 -31.54 -2.49
N ASP A 444 14.56 -32.68 -1.94
CA ASP A 444 15.34 -33.90 -1.88
C ASP A 444 15.38 -34.63 -3.23
N GLY A 445 14.48 -34.29 -4.17
CA GLY A 445 14.40 -34.83 -5.53
C GLY A 445 15.50 -34.36 -6.48
N GLY A 446 16.30 -33.36 -6.06
CA GLY A 446 17.47 -32.88 -6.81
C GLY A 446 17.18 -31.92 -7.98
N SER A 447 15.93 -31.45 -8.12
CA SER A 447 15.55 -30.41 -9.08
C SER A 447 15.24 -29.10 -8.34
N GLY A 448 15.75 -27.99 -8.84
CA GLY A 448 15.49 -26.67 -8.25
C GLY A 448 16.33 -26.35 -7.01
N LEU A 449 15.69 -25.85 -5.94
CA LEU A 449 16.34 -25.44 -4.70
C LEU A 449 16.48 -26.61 -3.73
N SER A 450 17.66 -26.80 -3.13
CA SER A 450 17.92 -27.76 -2.05
C SER A 450 17.71 -27.13 -0.68
N ARG A 451 17.63 -27.94 0.37
CA ARG A 451 17.50 -27.45 1.77
C ARG A 451 18.62 -26.48 2.16
N ASP A 452 19.83 -26.72 1.67
CA ASP A 452 21.02 -25.90 1.98
C ASP A 452 20.96 -24.49 1.35
N TYR A 453 20.01 -24.23 0.45
CA TYR A 453 19.79 -22.91 -0.12
C TYR A 453 19.23 -21.93 0.92
N PHE A 454 18.48 -22.42 1.89
CA PHE A 454 17.65 -21.62 2.78
C PHE A 454 18.33 -21.34 4.12
N VAL A 455 17.95 -20.22 4.75
CA VAL A 455 18.30 -19.93 6.15
C VAL A 455 17.70 -21.04 7.04
N PRO A 456 18.52 -21.86 7.71
CA PRO A 456 18.05 -23.09 8.37
C PRO A 456 17.03 -22.83 9.47
N GLN A 457 17.15 -21.69 10.16
CA GLN A 457 16.29 -21.35 11.29
C GLN A 457 14.87 -21.06 10.84
N VAL A 458 14.71 -20.41 9.67
CA VAL A 458 13.39 -20.16 9.10
C VAL A 458 12.73 -21.47 8.66
N LEU A 459 13.47 -22.35 7.96
CA LEU A 459 12.92 -23.66 7.60
C LEU A 459 12.44 -24.43 8.83
N LYS A 460 13.25 -24.42 9.91
CA LYS A 460 12.89 -25.10 11.17
C LYS A 460 11.63 -24.54 11.81
N ALA A 461 11.42 -23.22 11.73
CA ALA A 461 10.27 -22.55 12.33
C ALA A 461 8.94 -22.83 11.57
N ILE A 462 9.02 -23.08 10.26
CA ILE A 462 7.84 -23.37 9.42
C ILE A 462 7.64 -24.89 9.21
N GLU A 463 8.57 -25.73 9.67
CA GLU A 463 8.46 -27.18 9.61
C GLU A 463 7.41 -27.69 10.60
N LYS A 464 6.52 -28.56 10.13
CA LYS A 464 5.47 -29.21 10.94
C LYS A 464 5.59 -30.72 10.84
N ASP A 465 5.86 -31.40 11.96
CA ASP A 465 6.01 -32.86 12.04
C ASP A 465 7.03 -33.44 11.04
N GLY A 466 8.13 -32.73 10.81
CA GLY A 466 9.19 -33.13 9.88
C GLY A 466 8.84 -32.93 8.40
N LYS A 467 7.81 -32.16 8.09
CA LYS A 467 7.36 -31.83 6.74
C LYS A 467 7.32 -30.32 6.54
N LEU A 468 7.40 -29.91 5.29
CA LEU A 468 7.35 -28.52 4.88
C LEU A 468 6.20 -28.30 3.90
N TYR A 469 5.24 -27.45 4.25
CA TYR A 469 4.04 -27.26 3.43
C TYR A 469 4.03 -25.93 2.67
N GLU A 470 4.85 -24.97 3.08
CA GLU A 470 4.98 -23.68 2.43
C GLU A 470 6.42 -23.18 2.47
N LEU A 471 6.77 -22.26 1.55
CA LEU A 471 8.07 -21.61 1.46
C LEU A 471 7.89 -20.12 1.20
N PRO A 472 8.41 -19.25 2.07
CA PRO A 472 8.41 -17.82 1.84
C PRO A 472 9.50 -17.41 0.84
N THR A 473 9.35 -16.21 0.29
CA THR A 473 10.39 -15.59 -0.55
C THR A 473 11.38 -14.75 0.26
N LYS A 474 10.92 -14.21 1.40
CA LYS A 474 11.67 -13.35 2.32
C LYS A 474 11.04 -13.39 3.72
N PHE A 475 11.74 -12.88 4.73
CA PHE A 475 11.26 -12.87 6.10
C PHE A 475 11.71 -11.65 6.88
N SER A 476 11.07 -11.41 8.02
CA SER A 476 11.52 -10.54 9.10
C SER A 476 11.39 -11.27 10.43
N VAL A 477 11.99 -10.73 11.49
CA VAL A 477 11.87 -11.32 12.84
C VAL A 477 11.31 -10.28 13.79
N GLU A 478 10.33 -10.69 14.59
CA GLU A 478 9.68 -9.87 15.58
C GLU A 478 10.12 -10.27 16.98
N THR A 479 10.39 -9.27 17.82
CA THR A 479 10.88 -9.45 19.18
C THR A 479 10.39 -8.31 20.07
N ALA A 480 10.71 -8.42 21.36
CA ALA A 480 10.62 -7.32 22.31
C ALA A 480 11.88 -7.28 23.16
N TYR A 481 12.22 -6.10 23.63
CA TYR A 481 13.37 -5.89 24.49
C TYR A 481 13.00 -5.10 25.75
N ALA A 482 13.77 -5.31 26.81
CA ALA A 482 13.62 -4.61 28.08
C ALA A 482 14.99 -4.41 28.75
N LEU A 483 15.05 -3.58 29.82
CA LEU A 483 16.30 -3.36 30.54
C LEU A 483 16.87 -4.65 31.09
N SER A 484 18.11 -5.00 30.74
CA SER A 484 18.85 -6.18 31.24
C SER A 484 18.86 -6.24 32.77
N SER A 485 18.99 -5.10 33.43
CA SER A 485 18.95 -4.99 34.89
C SER A 485 17.65 -5.46 35.55
N ILE A 486 16.55 -5.50 34.76
CA ILE A 486 15.24 -5.97 35.23
C ILE A 486 15.00 -7.40 34.79
N VAL A 487 15.27 -7.74 33.52
CA VAL A 487 14.80 -9.00 32.92
C VAL A 487 15.78 -10.16 33.02
N ASP A 488 17.07 -9.96 33.19
CA ASP A 488 18.09 -11.02 33.22
C ASP A 488 17.97 -11.98 34.43
N GLN A 489 17.12 -11.63 35.39
CA GLN A 489 16.87 -12.49 36.56
C GLN A 489 15.82 -13.59 36.31
N TYR A 490 15.09 -13.54 35.16
CA TYR A 490 14.03 -14.48 34.84
C TYR A 490 14.55 -15.54 33.87
N ASP A 491 14.39 -16.82 34.24
CA ASP A 491 14.76 -17.94 33.37
C ASP A 491 13.74 -18.14 32.20
N THR A 492 12.49 -17.67 32.40
CA THR A 492 11.41 -17.73 31.41
C THR A 492 10.66 -16.41 31.38
N TRP A 493 10.27 -15.96 30.18
CA TRP A 493 9.57 -14.72 29.98
C TRP A 493 8.10 -14.98 29.64
N ASN A 494 7.29 -15.14 30.68
CA ASN A 494 5.84 -15.37 30.59
C ASN A 494 5.05 -14.25 31.27
N VAL A 495 3.72 -14.34 31.24
CA VAL A 495 2.82 -13.32 31.85
C VAL A 495 3.16 -13.08 33.34
N ALA A 496 3.46 -14.13 34.12
CA ALA A 496 3.80 -13.99 35.53
C ALA A 496 5.12 -13.22 35.73
N ALA A 497 6.15 -13.49 34.87
CA ALA A 497 7.42 -12.75 34.90
C ALA A 497 7.22 -11.27 34.56
N VAL A 498 6.39 -10.97 33.55
CA VAL A 498 6.05 -9.59 33.19
C VAL A 498 5.38 -8.85 34.36
N GLN A 499 4.40 -9.48 35.02
CA GLN A 499 3.71 -8.90 36.18
C GLN A 499 4.65 -8.67 37.38
N ASP A 500 5.59 -9.58 37.63
CA ASP A 500 6.60 -9.40 38.68
C ASP A 500 7.60 -8.29 38.31
N ALA A 501 8.07 -8.24 37.07
CA ALA A 501 8.96 -7.19 36.57
C ALA A 501 8.34 -5.79 36.68
N MET A 502 7.04 -5.65 36.42
CA MET A 502 6.31 -4.39 36.58
C MET A 502 6.36 -3.84 38.03
N THR A 503 6.48 -4.71 39.03
CA THR A 503 6.58 -4.26 40.44
C THR A 503 7.89 -3.53 40.74
N GLN A 504 8.88 -3.61 39.86
CA GLN A 504 10.20 -2.96 40.00
C GLN A 504 10.23 -1.56 39.34
N LEU A 505 9.18 -1.21 38.58
CA LEU A 505 9.06 0.07 37.92
C LEU A 505 8.31 1.11 38.79
N GLN A 506 8.34 2.37 38.37
CA GLN A 506 7.62 3.43 39.03
C GLN A 506 6.09 3.25 38.91
N GLU A 507 5.35 3.85 39.84
CA GLU A 507 3.88 3.87 39.77
C GLU A 507 3.41 4.57 38.47
N GLY A 508 2.48 3.96 37.75
CA GLY A 508 1.98 4.45 36.46
C GLY A 508 2.81 4.02 35.24
N ALA A 509 3.86 3.19 35.41
CA ALA A 509 4.57 2.62 34.28
C ALA A 509 3.68 1.65 33.46
N THR A 510 3.90 1.60 32.18
CA THR A 510 3.20 0.73 31.22
C THR A 510 4.02 -0.53 30.91
N VAL A 511 3.36 -1.61 30.48
CA VAL A 511 4.09 -2.80 30.00
C VAL A 511 4.71 -2.54 28.65
N PHE A 512 3.92 -2.12 27.69
CA PHE A 512 4.31 -1.74 26.32
C PHE A 512 4.22 -0.22 26.14
N SER A 513 4.52 0.26 24.95
CA SER A 513 4.31 1.66 24.55
C SER A 513 2.85 2.07 24.77
N THR A 514 2.63 3.35 24.83
CA THR A 514 1.29 3.91 24.94
C THR A 514 0.48 3.57 23.69
N GLY A 515 -0.84 3.40 23.81
CA GLY A 515 -1.72 3.01 22.70
C GLY A 515 -2.03 1.51 22.59
N TRP A 516 -1.40 0.66 23.40
CA TRP A 516 -1.78 -0.76 23.46
C TRP A 516 -3.06 -0.93 24.26
N THR A 517 -4.04 -1.61 23.65
CA THR A 517 -5.37 -1.89 24.22
C THR A 517 -5.53 -3.36 24.54
N LYS A 518 -6.64 -3.73 25.21
CA LYS A 518 -6.98 -5.12 25.52
C LYS A 518 -6.94 -6.02 24.29
N SER A 519 -7.58 -5.61 23.20
CA SER A 519 -7.65 -6.40 21.97
C SER A 519 -6.31 -6.43 21.24
N SER A 520 -5.55 -5.33 21.19
CA SER A 520 -4.25 -5.31 20.54
C SER A 520 -3.23 -6.22 21.23
N VAL A 521 -3.20 -6.21 22.57
CA VAL A 521 -2.34 -7.12 23.35
C VAL A 521 -2.74 -8.57 23.14
N LEU A 522 -4.05 -8.88 23.20
CA LEU A 522 -4.54 -10.24 22.97
C LEU A 522 -4.16 -10.75 21.58
N ASN A 523 -4.43 -9.99 20.54
CA ASN A 523 -4.13 -10.36 19.17
C ASN A 523 -2.62 -10.61 18.97
N ASN A 524 -1.78 -9.67 19.43
CA ASN A 524 -0.33 -9.80 19.31
C ASN A 524 0.25 -10.99 20.10
N CYS A 525 -0.24 -11.27 21.30
CA CYS A 525 0.23 -12.43 22.07
C CYS A 525 -0.33 -13.75 21.51
N LEU A 526 -1.58 -13.77 21.06
CA LEU A 526 -2.24 -15.00 20.59
C LEU A 526 -1.65 -15.47 19.26
N THR A 527 -1.47 -14.57 18.29
CA THR A 527 -0.90 -14.91 16.96
C THR A 527 0.50 -15.50 17.04
N ARG A 528 1.25 -15.24 18.12
CA ARG A 528 2.59 -15.80 18.37
C ARG A 528 2.56 -17.05 19.24
N ASN A 529 1.42 -17.36 19.84
CA ASN A 529 1.23 -18.52 20.73
C ASN A 529 0.11 -19.46 20.25
N LEU A 530 -0.47 -19.28 19.07
CA LEU A 530 -1.63 -20.05 18.62
C LEU A 530 -1.35 -21.55 18.61
N ALA A 531 -0.17 -21.95 18.15
CA ALA A 531 0.28 -23.35 18.16
C ALA A 531 0.35 -23.99 19.56
N ALA A 532 0.44 -23.21 20.64
CA ALA A 532 0.37 -23.72 22.00
C ALA A 532 -1.07 -24.09 22.43
N PHE A 533 -2.07 -23.51 21.78
CA PHE A 533 -3.49 -23.70 22.13
C PHE A 533 -4.24 -24.59 21.12
N VAL A 534 -3.73 -24.76 19.88
CA VAL A 534 -4.34 -25.56 18.82
C VAL A 534 -3.31 -26.49 18.21
N ASP A 535 -3.56 -27.78 18.29
CA ASP A 535 -2.83 -28.84 17.59
C ASP A 535 -3.71 -29.40 16.46
N TRP A 536 -3.50 -28.91 15.24
CA TRP A 536 -4.22 -29.34 14.05
C TRP A 536 -4.01 -30.83 13.72
N THR A 537 -2.85 -31.43 14.04
CA THR A 537 -2.55 -32.85 13.79
C THR A 537 -3.45 -33.75 14.62
N THR A 538 -3.62 -33.44 15.91
CA THR A 538 -4.45 -34.26 16.82
C THR A 538 -5.87 -33.72 16.95
N GLY A 539 -6.13 -32.48 16.56
CA GLY A 539 -7.40 -31.75 16.73
C GLY A 539 -7.65 -31.37 18.18
N LYS A 540 -6.61 -31.27 19.00
CA LYS A 540 -6.72 -30.91 20.40
C LYS A 540 -6.60 -29.39 20.57
N CYS A 541 -7.57 -28.80 21.26
CA CYS A 541 -7.53 -27.41 21.70
C CYS A 541 -7.39 -27.30 23.22
N THR A 542 -6.77 -26.23 23.71
CA THR A 542 -6.48 -25.99 25.13
C THR A 542 -6.78 -24.55 25.58
N PHE A 543 -7.80 -23.92 25.01
CA PHE A 543 -8.26 -22.57 25.40
C PHE A 543 -8.90 -22.50 26.79
N ASP A 544 -9.27 -23.64 27.40
CA ASP A 544 -9.74 -23.73 28.78
C ASP A 544 -8.61 -23.88 29.81
N SER A 545 -7.33 -23.88 29.35
CA SER A 545 -6.17 -24.01 30.22
C SER A 545 -5.97 -22.79 31.13
N GLU A 546 -5.23 -23.03 32.24
CA GLU A 546 -4.84 -21.96 33.17
C GLU A 546 -3.97 -20.89 32.45
N ALA A 547 -3.07 -21.33 31.54
CA ALA A 547 -2.22 -20.43 30.74
C ALA A 547 -3.03 -19.46 29.87
N PHE A 548 -4.05 -19.94 29.18
CA PHE A 548 -4.91 -19.06 28.40
C PHE A 548 -5.75 -18.11 29.27
N GLN A 549 -6.23 -18.57 30.40
CA GLN A 549 -6.95 -17.71 31.34
C GLN A 549 -6.06 -16.61 31.94
N GLN A 550 -4.78 -16.91 32.20
CA GLN A 550 -3.79 -15.93 32.65
C GLN A 550 -3.49 -14.90 31.53
N LEU A 551 -3.40 -15.33 30.27
CA LEU A 551 -3.27 -14.45 29.14
C LEU A 551 -4.47 -13.50 29.01
N LEU A 552 -5.70 -14.01 29.09
CA LEU A 552 -6.92 -13.18 29.05
C LEU A 552 -6.97 -12.17 30.21
N ALA A 553 -6.59 -12.59 31.43
CA ALA A 553 -6.53 -11.72 32.58
C ALA A 553 -5.46 -10.62 32.44
N PHE A 554 -4.33 -10.95 31.84
CA PHE A 554 -3.27 -10.01 31.51
C PHE A 554 -3.76 -8.98 30.49
N CYS A 555 -4.36 -9.41 29.40
CA CYS A 555 -4.93 -8.52 28.39
C CYS A 555 -6.00 -7.59 28.98
N ASN A 556 -6.86 -8.08 29.88
CA ASN A 556 -7.89 -7.27 30.52
C ASN A 556 -7.33 -6.20 31.48
N SER A 557 -6.03 -6.19 31.77
CA SER A 557 -5.38 -5.14 32.57
C SER A 557 -4.99 -3.90 31.76
N PHE A 558 -5.14 -3.94 30.43
CA PHE A 558 -4.86 -2.82 29.53
C PHE A 558 -6.07 -1.91 29.33
N PRO A 559 -5.89 -0.69 28.76
CA PRO A 559 -6.99 0.21 28.40
C PRO A 559 -8.01 -0.44 27.45
N ASP A 560 -9.24 0.03 27.51
CA ASP A 560 -10.31 -0.41 26.61
C ASP A 560 -10.06 0.05 25.17
N ASP A 561 -10.57 -0.70 24.19
CA ASP A 561 -10.38 -0.41 22.76
C ASP A 561 -11.01 0.92 22.35
N SER A 562 -12.10 1.34 22.99
CA SER A 562 -12.73 2.65 22.77
C SER A 562 -11.85 3.85 23.16
N SER A 563 -10.79 3.62 23.93
CA SER A 563 -9.80 4.66 24.25
C SER A 563 -8.78 4.91 23.16
N SER A 564 -8.74 4.05 22.13
CA SER A 564 -7.82 4.15 20.99
C SER A 564 -8.42 4.85 19.76
N ASP A 565 -9.75 5.02 19.72
CA ASP A 565 -10.46 5.62 18.57
C ASP A 565 -10.24 7.14 18.43
N ASP A 566 -9.72 7.77 19.49
CA ASP A 566 -9.22 9.12 19.44
C ASP A 566 -7.68 9.07 19.34
N GLY A 567 -7.13 8.84 18.16
CA GLY A 567 -5.72 9.16 17.86
C GLY A 567 -5.37 10.62 18.22
N ILE A 568 -6.36 11.37 18.63
CA ILE A 568 -6.37 12.72 19.20
C ILE A 568 -6.38 12.68 20.74
N ALA A 569 -6.91 11.64 21.41
CA ALA A 569 -7.00 11.61 22.89
C ALA A 569 -5.62 11.54 23.57
N TYR A 570 -4.63 11.00 22.87
CA TYR A 570 -3.23 11.07 23.28
C TYR A 570 -2.67 12.48 23.30
N TYR A 571 -3.20 13.36 22.44
CA TYR A 571 -2.88 14.78 22.42
C TYR A 571 -3.75 15.61 23.39
N SER A 572 -4.93 15.11 23.79
CA SER A 572 -5.91 15.92 24.53
C SER A 572 -5.73 15.94 26.06
N GLU A 573 -5.14 14.91 26.68
CA GLU A 573 -4.80 15.00 28.12
C GLU A 573 -3.54 15.86 28.38
N ALA A 574 -2.67 16.03 27.37
CA ALA A 574 -1.59 17.02 27.42
C ALA A 574 -2.04 18.41 26.96
N ALA A 575 -3.16 18.54 26.26
CA ALA A 575 -3.61 19.79 25.62
C ALA A 575 -4.48 20.69 26.50
N THR A 576 -4.59 20.46 27.81
CA THR A 576 -5.29 21.39 28.74
C THR A 576 -4.37 22.48 29.33
N VAL A 577 -3.18 22.66 28.77
CA VAL A 577 -2.32 23.78 29.11
C VAL A 577 -2.17 24.67 27.87
N ASP A 578 -2.76 25.84 27.96
CA ASP A 578 -2.72 26.98 27.02
C ASP A 578 -1.28 27.53 26.89
N THR A 579 -0.36 26.71 26.39
CA THR A 579 1.01 27.12 26.03
C THR A 579 1.42 26.38 24.74
N MET A 580 1.96 27.12 23.79
CA MET A 580 2.50 26.65 22.50
C MET A 580 3.75 25.74 22.64
N ASP A 581 3.78 24.85 23.59
CA ASP A 581 4.80 23.82 23.67
C ASP A 581 4.17 22.53 23.12
N ASP A 582 4.57 22.12 21.94
CA ASP A 582 4.23 20.79 21.40
C ASP A 582 4.55 19.73 22.45
N PRO A 583 3.64 18.75 22.67
CA PRO A 583 3.93 17.66 23.60
C PRO A 583 5.21 16.95 23.15
N VAL A 584 6.22 16.95 24.02
CA VAL A 584 7.49 16.29 23.73
C VAL A 584 7.21 14.80 23.56
N TRP A 585 7.32 14.29 22.33
CA TRP A 585 7.22 12.87 22.04
C TRP A 585 8.37 12.13 22.76
N GLU A 586 8.04 11.23 23.69
CA GLU A 586 9.03 10.34 24.31
C GLU A 586 9.11 9.02 23.55
N SER A 587 10.25 8.73 22.97
CA SER A 587 10.51 7.43 22.32
C SER A 587 10.43 6.28 23.32
N ASP A 588 10.14 5.06 22.83
CA ASP A 588 10.18 3.84 23.66
C ASP A 588 11.51 3.68 24.40
N ALA A 589 12.63 4.01 23.74
CA ALA A 589 13.96 4.02 24.33
C ALA A 589 14.05 4.92 25.56
N THR A 590 13.55 6.15 25.44
CA THR A 590 13.52 7.14 26.54
C THR A 590 12.62 6.66 27.69
N ARG A 591 11.46 6.11 27.37
CA ARG A 591 10.49 5.61 28.37
C ARG A 591 11.03 4.41 29.12
N ILE A 592 11.69 3.47 28.43
CA ILE A 592 12.34 2.29 29.05
C ILE A 592 13.49 2.73 29.97
N LEU A 593 14.38 3.60 29.48
CA LEU A 593 15.51 4.11 30.26
C LEU A 593 15.08 4.92 31.51
N SER A 594 13.93 5.60 31.44
CA SER A 594 13.38 6.33 32.58
C SER A 594 12.50 5.50 33.52
N GLY A 595 12.27 4.22 33.23
CA GLY A 595 11.41 3.33 34.02
C GLY A 595 9.91 3.62 33.90
N LYS A 596 9.49 4.32 32.87
CA LYS A 596 8.06 4.59 32.54
C LYS A 596 7.42 3.46 31.75
N GLN A 597 8.22 2.58 31.17
CA GLN A 597 7.79 1.46 30.34
C GLN A 597 8.68 0.25 30.61
N LEU A 598 8.10 -0.95 30.62
CA LEU A 598 8.84 -2.18 30.88
C LEU A 598 9.59 -2.66 29.64
N MET A 599 8.92 -2.76 28.53
CA MET A 599 9.45 -3.33 27.30
C MET A 599 8.93 -2.62 26.06
N ALA A 600 9.71 -2.66 25.00
CA ALA A 600 9.32 -2.21 23.66
C ALA A 600 9.33 -3.39 22.69
N THR A 601 8.38 -3.40 21.80
CA THR A 601 8.33 -4.32 20.67
C THR A 601 9.13 -3.76 19.50
N THR A 602 9.77 -4.64 18.73
CA THR A 602 10.50 -4.24 17.52
C THR A 602 10.48 -5.36 16.49
N SER A 603 10.62 -4.98 15.23
CA SER A 603 10.77 -5.90 14.12
C SER A 603 12.07 -5.59 13.38
N PHE A 604 12.81 -6.61 13.01
CA PHE A 604 13.96 -6.48 12.12
C PHE A 604 13.55 -7.01 10.74
N TYR A 605 13.38 -6.11 9.80
CA TYR A 605 13.23 -6.40 8.36
C TYR A 605 14.61 -6.45 7.70
N SER A 606 15.55 -5.66 8.23
CA SER A 606 16.95 -5.61 7.78
C SER A 606 17.90 -5.49 8.97
N PHE A 607 19.20 -5.61 8.71
CA PHE A 607 20.22 -5.42 9.76
C PHE A 607 20.27 -3.96 10.24
N GLU A 608 19.96 -3.01 9.35
CA GLU A 608 19.97 -1.57 9.61
C GLU A 608 18.90 -1.16 10.63
N ASP A 609 17.81 -1.92 10.76
CA ASP A 609 16.76 -1.66 11.76
C ASP A 609 17.31 -1.70 13.20
N TYR A 610 18.39 -2.41 13.42
CA TYR A 610 19.09 -2.41 14.70
C TYR A 610 19.60 -1.02 15.08
N ILE A 611 20.01 -0.20 14.12
CA ILE A 611 20.50 1.17 14.34
C ILE A 611 19.34 2.03 14.88
N TYR A 612 18.21 2.02 14.20
CA TYR A 612 17.08 2.88 14.55
C TYR A 612 16.43 2.47 15.87
N ASN A 613 16.30 1.17 16.12
CA ASN A 613 15.51 0.66 17.23
C ASN A 613 16.35 0.41 18.50
N ILE A 614 17.63 0.04 18.37
CA ILE A 614 18.43 -0.47 19.49
C ILE A 614 19.58 0.43 19.88
N TYR A 615 20.25 1.14 18.95
CA TYR A 615 21.39 2.00 19.30
C TYR A 615 21.09 3.01 20.43
N PRO A 616 19.89 3.63 20.53
CA PRO A 616 19.56 4.52 21.65
C PRO A 616 19.63 3.84 23.03
N VAL A 617 19.45 2.52 23.09
CA VAL A 617 19.44 1.70 24.32
C VAL A 617 20.52 0.61 24.32
N LYS A 618 21.40 0.60 23.30
CA LYS A 618 22.47 -0.38 23.15
C LYS A 618 23.21 -0.59 24.48
N ASP A 619 23.62 -1.84 24.74
CA ASP A 619 24.32 -2.30 25.96
C ASP A 619 23.50 -2.25 27.28
N LYS A 620 22.22 -1.86 27.22
CA LYS A 620 21.35 -1.75 28.40
C LYS A 620 20.16 -2.70 28.36
N VAL A 621 19.91 -3.33 27.23
CA VAL A 621 18.70 -4.13 27.00
C VAL A 621 19.02 -5.58 26.67
N THR A 622 18.08 -6.46 27.01
CA THR A 622 18.05 -7.86 26.63
C THR A 622 16.80 -8.11 25.79
N PHE A 623 16.94 -8.84 24.68
CA PHE A 623 15.81 -9.30 23.87
C PHE A 623 15.11 -10.46 24.57
N VAL A 624 13.88 -10.23 24.97
CA VAL A 624 13.06 -11.20 25.73
C VAL A 624 11.93 -11.80 24.89
N GLY A 625 11.59 -11.16 23.78
CA GLY A 625 10.42 -11.53 22.97
C GLY A 625 9.09 -11.19 23.65
N TYR A 626 8.00 -11.60 23.05
CA TYR A 626 6.68 -11.48 23.64
C TYR A 626 6.50 -12.48 24.78
N PRO A 627 5.65 -12.21 25.78
CA PRO A 627 5.36 -13.16 26.85
C PRO A 627 4.85 -14.49 26.27
N SER A 628 5.53 -15.59 26.58
CA SER A 628 5.23 -16.91 26.05
C SER A 628 5.07 -17.93 27.18
N GLU A 629 3.99 -18.73 27.11
CA GLU A 629 3.73 -19.82 28.06
C GLU A 629 4.45 -21.13 27.70
N SER A 630 5.13 -21.16 26.54
CA SER A 630 5.91 -22.33 26.10
C SER A 630 7.25 -22.48 26.86
N GLY A 631 7.71 -21.41 27.53
CA GLY A 631 9.03 -21.32 28.16
C GLY A 631 10.16 -20.95 27.18
N GLU A 632 9.87 -20.86 25.89
CA GLU A 632 10.78 -20.37 24.85
C GLU A 632 10.62 -18.85 24.70
N PRO A 633 11.65 -18.10 24.25
CA PRO A 633 11.50 -16.70 23.89
C PRO A 633 10.37 -16.53 22.90
N GLY A 634 9.50 -15.53 23.12
CA GLY A 634 8.37 -15.23 22.22
C GLY A 634 8.81 -14.46 20.97
N ASN A 635 9.94 -14.81 20.36
CA ASN A 635 10.43 -14.32 19.10
C ASN A 635 9.80 -15.13 17.95
N SER A 636 9.32 -14.47 16.92
CA SER A 636 8.63 -15.12 15.81
C SER A 636 9.09 -14.55 14.48
N PHE A 637 9.12 -15.41 13.46
CA PHE A 637 9.29 -14.93 12.09
C PHE A 637 7.96 -14.43 11.53
N TYR A 638 8.02 -13.32 10.82
CA TYR A 638 6.99 -12.92 9.87
C TYR A 638 7.46 -13.32 8.48
N ILE A 639 6.80 -14.30 7.88
CA ILE A 639 7.14 -14.82 6.55
C ILE A 639 6.34 -14.09 5.48
N GLN A 640 7.00 -13.73 4.37
CA GLN A 640 6.38 -12.95 3.32
C GLN A 640 6.29 -13.74 2.02
N CYS A 641 5.13 -13.58 1.35
CA CYS A 641 4.80 -14.28 0.11
C CYS A 641 5.05 -15.80 0.18
N PRO A 642 4.57 -16.50 1.23
CA PRO A 642 4.74 -17.94 1.32
C PRO A 642 3.89 -18.65 0.27
N MET A 643 4.47 -19.67 -0.37
CA MET A 643 3.85 -20.44 -1.45
C MET A 643 3.78 -21.93 -1.11
N ALA A 644 2.65 -22.54 -1.45
CA ALA A 644 2.44 -23.99 -1.33
C ALA A 644 2.07 -24.61 -2.69
N ILE A 645 2.31 -25.90 -2.81
CA ILE A 645 1.99 -26.72 -4.00
C ILE A 645 0.88 -27.69 -3.61
N SER A 646 -0.13 -27.81 -4.48
CA SER A 646 -1.21 -28.79 -4.32
C SER A 646 -0.67 -30.22 -4.38
N SER A 647 -1.13 -31.07 -3.45
CA SER A 647 -0.79 -32.51 -3.45
C SER A 647 -1.41 -33.28 -4.63
N VAL A 648 -2.42 -32.71 -5.29
CA VAL A 648 -3.16 -33.31 -6.39
C VAL A 648 -2.91 -32.65 -7.75
N THR A 649 -1.99 -31.69 -7.83
CA THR A 649 -1.62 -31.09 -9.11
C THR A 649 -1.13 -32.14 -10.10
N LYS A 650 -1.48 -31.95 -11.35
CA LYS A 650 -1.02 -32.82 -12.45
C LYS A 650 0.38 -32.44 -12.95
N TYR A 651 0.89 -31.32 -12.50
CA TYR A 651 2.12 -30.70 -13.00
C TYR A 651 3.08 -30.35 -11.86
N PRO A 652 3.43 -31.31 -10.97
CA PRO A 652 4.21 -31.02 -9.75
C PRO A 652 5.60 -30.42 -10.05
N ASP A 653 6.27 -30.89 -11.11
CA ASP A 653 7.59 -30.37 -11.49
C ASP A 653 7.51 -28.92 -12.00
N ALA A 654 6.46 -28.56 -12.75
CA ALA A 654 6.26 -27.20 -13.21
C ALA A 654 5.84 -26.26 -12.07
N ALA A 655 5.03 -26.75 -11.12
CA ALA A 655 4.69 -26.00 -9.92
C ALA A 655 5.94 -25.71 -9.06
N TRP A 656 6.81 -26.71 -8.90
CA TRP A 656 8.09 -26.53 -8.17
C TRP A 656 9.08 -25.62 -8.91
N ASP A 657 9.14 -25.70 -10.26
CA ASP A 657 9.95 -24.79 -11.06
C ASP A 657 9.49 -23.34 -10.88
N PHE A 658 8.19 -23.10 -10.89
CA PHE A 658 7.62 -21.77 -10.61
C PHE A 658 7.99 -21.27 -9.21
N VAL A 659 7.70 -22.03 -8.14
CA VAL A 659 8.03 -21.66 -6.76
C VAL A 659 9.53 -21.37 -6.61
N SER A 660 10.38 -22.25 -7.17
CA SER A 660 11.84 -22.08 -7.12
C SER A 660 12.30 -20.82 -7.88
N THR A 661 11.63 -20.47 -8.99
CA THR A 661 11.94 -19.27 -9.77
C THR A 661 11.56 -18.00 -9.02
N MET A 662 10.37 -17.95 -8.40
CA MET A 662 9.94 -16.79 -7.60
C MET A 662 10.90 -16.53 -6.42
N ILE A 663 11.32 -17.60 -5.73
CA ILE A 663 12.27 -17.50 -4.62
C ILE A 663 13.63 -16.97 -5.12
N ARG A 664 14.18 -17.53 -6.20
CA ARG A 664 15.47 -17.08 -6.74
C ARG A 664 15.43 -15.63 -7.19
N GLN A 665 14.46 -15.26 -8.02
CA GLN A 665 14.34 -13.88 -8.51
C GLN A 665 14.16 -12.87 -7.39
N THR A 666 13.40 -13.20 -6.34
CA THR A 666 13.26 -12.31 -5.19
C THR A 666 14.59 -12.14 -4.44
N ASN A 667 15.42 -13.18 -4.36
CA ASN A 667 16.67 -13.14 -3.61
C ASN A 667 17.90 -12.68 -4.45
N GLU A 668 17.77 -12.54 -5.77
CA GLU A 668 18.80 -11.93 -6.63
C GLU A 668 18.97 -10.44 -6.31
N ASP A 669 17.87 -9.73 -5.98
CA ASP A 669 17.86 -8.30 -5.62
C ASP A 669 17.91 -8.07 -4.10
N ALA A 670 18.52 -8.98 -3.36
CA ALA A 670 18.49 -8.95 -1.88
C ALA A 670 19.10 -7.68 -1.26
N GLU A 671 20.00 -6.99 -1.95
CA GLU A 671 20.63 -5.75 -1.46
C GLU A 671 19.65 -4.59 -1.38
N SER A 672 18.75 -4.46 -2.35
CA SER A 672 17.70 -3.43 -2.38
C SER A 672 16.45 -3.82 -1.60
N MET A 673 16.35 -5.07 -1.15
CA MET A 673 15.17 -5.60 -0.48
C MET A 673 15.06 -5.11 0.97
N TYR A 674 13.96 -4.46 1.33
CA TYR A 674 13.62 -4.16 2.72
C TYR A 674 12.96 -5.38 3.38
N ALA A 675 13.74 -6.46 3.52
CA ALA A 675 13.43 -7.69 4.23
C ALA A 675 14.71 -8.55 4.31
N PHE A 676 14.75 -9.55 5.19
CA PHE A 676 15.79 -10.56 5.14
C PHE A 676 15.53 -11.55 3.99
N PRO A 677 16.52 -11.79 3.12
CA PRO A 677 16.41 -12.82 2.10
C PRO A 677 16.34 -14.22 2.75
N ILE A 678 15.55 -15.12 2.14
CA ILE A 678 15.47 -16.51 2.59
C ILE A 678 16.67 -17.35 2.13
N SER A 679 17.39 -16.90 1.08
CA SER A 679 18.62 -17.53 0.61
C SER A 679 19.74 -17.31 1.63
N GLN A 680 20.40 -18.38 2.08
CA GLN A 680 21.53 -18.27 3.01
C GLN A 680 22.69 -17.45 2.40
N GLU A 681 22.99 -17.65 1.13
CA GLU A 681 24.03 -16.90 0.42
C GLU A 681 23.72 -15.39 0.36
N ALA A 682 22.48 -15.04 0.01
CA ALA A 682 22.04 -13.65 -0.05
C ALA A 682 21.99 -13.00 1.35
N PHE A 683 21.57 -13.77 2.37
CA PHE A 683 21.58 -13.35 3.77
C PHE A 683 23.00 -13.04 4.26
N ASP A 684 23.96 -13.94 3.99
CA ASP A 684 25.37 -13.77 4.38
C ASP A 684 26.02 -12.58 3.63
N LYS A 685 25.64 -12.37 2.37
CA LYS A 685 26.11 -11.23 1.57
C LYS A 685 25.60 -9.91 2.15
N LYS A 686 24.31 -9.82 2.45
CA LYS A 686 23.69 -8.62 3.05
C LYS A 686 24.31 -8.32 4.42
N MET A 687 24.50 -9.35 5.27
CA MET A 687 25.20 -9.23 6.55
C MET A 687 26.62 -8.67 6.38
N THR A 688 27.37 -9.16 5.40
CA THR A 688 28.74 -8.70 5.12
C THR A 688 28.76 -7.26 4.61
N SER A 689 27.79 -6.88 3.80
CA SER A 689 27.66 -5.53 3.26
C SER A 689 27.49 -4.49 4.38
N VAL A 690 26.57 -4.73 5.34
CA VAL A 690 26.32 -3.78 6.45
C VAL A 690 27.45 -3.71 7.46
N MET A 691 28.34 -4.69 7.49
CA MET A 691 29.56 -4.67 8.33
C MET A 691 30.74 -3.97 7.65
N THR A 692 30.60 -3.56 6.40
CA THR A 692 31.68 -2.98 5.59
C THR A 692 31.39 -1.51 5.33
N GLU A 693 32.27 -0.61 5.75
CA GLU A 693 32.14 0.80 5.39
C GLU A 693 32.16 0.96 3.86
N GLN A 694 31.16 1.63 3.35
CA GLN A 694 31.02 1.96 1.93
C GLN A 694 31.22 3.46 1.74
N TYR A 695 31.60 3.86 0.52
CA TYR A 695 31.85 5.26 0.17
C TYR A 695 30.87 5.71 -0.89
N GLN A 696 30.54 6.99 -0.87
CA GLN A 696 29.75 7.61 -1.92
C GLN A 696 30.55 7.59 -3.23
N LEU A 697 29.87 7.33 -4.34
CA LEU A 697 30.48 7.24 -5.67
C LEU A 697 29.85 8.28 -6.61
N ASP A 698 30.67 8.82 -7.51
CA ASP A 698 30.16 9.64 -8.61
C ASP A 698 29.54 8.78 -9.72
N VAL A 699 29.04 9.42 -10.77
CA VAL A 699 28.45 8.77 -11.96
C VAL A 699 29.42 7.85 -12.73
N ASN A 700 30.74 7.94 -12.47
CA ASN A 700 31.75 7.08 -13.07
C ASN A 700 32.18 5.95 -12.14
N GLY A 701 31.64 5.89 -10.91
CA GLY A 701 31.99 4.91 -9.89
C GLY A 701 33.29 5.26 -9.14
N GLU A 702 33.72 6.52 -9.13
CA GLU A 702 34.86 7.01 -8.36
C GLU A 702 34.36 7.56 -7.02
N GLN A 703 35.15 7.37 -5.93
CA GLN A 703 34.84 7.89 -4.62
C GLN A 703 34.84 9.43 -4.63
N VAL A 704 33.87 10.03 -3.97
CA VAL A 704 33.70 11.48 -3.89
C VAL A 704 34.06 12.01 -2.50
N ASP A 705 34.46 13.29 -2.47
CA ASP A 705 34.76 14.08 -1.28
C ASP A 705 33.99 15.42 -1.46
N TRP A 706 32.70 15.40 -1.07
CA TRP A 706 31.80 16.54 -1.28
C TRP A 706 32.04 17.68 -0.29
N ASP A 707 32.52 17.34 0.92
CA ASP A 707 32.81 18.34 1.96
C ASP A 707 34.24 18.91 1.91
N GLU A 708 35.05 18.43 0.91
CA GLU A 708 36.42 18.87 0.63
C GLU A 708 37.39 18.76 1.85
N ASP A 709 37.14 17.79 2.75
CA ASP A 709 38.01 17.58 3.92
C ASP A 709 39.27 16.76 3.58
N GLY A 710 39.36 16.18 2.40
CA GLY A 710 40.46 15.41 1.85
C GLY A 710 40.35 13.89 2.07
N GLU A 711 39.23 13.41 2.62
CA GLU A 711 38.92 11.99 2.76
C GLU A 711 37.63 11.69 1.97
N PRO A 712 37.49 10.51 1.37
CA PRO A 712 36.26 10.17 0.69
C PRO A 712 35.06 10.09 1.64
N ASP A 713 33.92 10.61 1.21
CA ASP A 713 32.64 10.56 1.96
C ASP A 713 32.15 9.16 2.17
N LYS A 714 31.93 8.77 3.40
CA LYS A 714 31.34 7.46 3.77
C LYS A 714 29.85 7.46 3.54
N MET A 715 29.34 6.35 3.08
CA MET A 715 27.91 6.10 2.95
C MET A 715 27.30 5.77 4.33
N CYS A 716 26.43 6.64 4.82
CA CYS A 716 25.71 6.40 6.06
C CYS A 716 24.66 5.30 5.84
N ILE A 717 24.69 4.25 6.66
CA ILE A 717 23.71 3.13 6.61
C ILE A 717 22.54 3.33 7.57
N GLY A 718 22.61 4.34 8.46
CA GLY A 718 21.51 4.69 9.35
C GLY A 718 21.91 5.76 10.35
N THR A 719 20.93 6.37 10.99
CA THR A 719 21.11 7.39 12.02
C THR A 719 20.27 7.05 13.24
N TYR A 720 20.71 7.48 14.42
CA TYR A 720 19.94 7.36 15.64
C TYR A 720 20.03 8.63 16.48
N GLU A 721 19.00 8.86 17.26
CA GLU A 721 18.91 10.03 18.13
C GLU A 721 19.55 9.77 19.49
N VAL A 722 20.37 10.73 19.97
CA VAL A 722 20.91 10.76 21.32
C VAL A 722 20.36 12.00 22.02
N VAL A 723 19.62 11.79 23.11
CA VAL A 723 19.07 12.86 23.93
C VAL A 723 19.93 13.04 25.19
N GLU A 724 20.66 14.15 25.30
CA GLU A 724 21.45 14.49 26.48
C GLU A 724 21.04 15.87 27.02
N ASN A 725 20.68 15.92 28.30
CA ASN A 725 20.25 17.16 29.00
C ASN A 725 19.05 17.89 28.35
N GLY A 726 18.21 17.18 27.59
CA GLY A 726 17.07 17.77 26.88
C GLY A 726 17.42 18.32 25.48
N GLU A 727 18.66 18.17 25.04
CA GLU A 727 19.07 18.45 23.66
C GLU A 727 19.18 17.15 22.87
N SER A 728 18.65 17.18 21.66
CA SER A 728 18.66 16.04 20.73
C SER A 728 19.77 16.24 19.71
N THR A 729 20.55 15.17 19.48
CA THR A 729 21.59 15.11 18.44
C THR A 729 21.48 13.82 17.66
N TRP A 730 21.69 13.90 16.35
CA TRP A 730 21.68 12.74 15.48
C TRP A 730 23.10 12.22 15.26
N GLN A 731 23.28 10.89 15.43
CA GLN A 731 24.55 10.20 15.21
C GLN A 731 24.43 9.33 13.96
N GLN A 732 25.45 9.38 13.12
CA GLN A 732 25.54 8.57 11.90
C GLN A 732 26.27 7.25 12.17
N VAL A 733 25.80 6.18 11.52
CA VAL A 733 26.43 4.86 11.55
C VAL A 733 26.82 4.46 10.12
N TYR A 734 28.05 4.05 9.95
CA TYR A 734 28.62 3.70 8.65
C TYR A 734 28.85 2.21 8.45
N ALA A 735 28.90 1.45 9.53
CA ALA A 735 28.93 -0.01 9.52
C ALA A 735 28.47 -0.57 10.86
N LEU A 736 27.81 -1.75 10.86
CA LEU A 736 27.51 -2.50 12.07
C LEU A 736 28.74 -3.26 12.57
N THR A 737 28.85 -3.39 13.88
CA THR A 737 29.91 -4.19 14.50
C THR A 737 29.55 -5.67 14.54
N GLN A 738 30.52 -6.55 14.77
CA GLN A 738 30.25 -7.98 14.97
C GLN A 738 29.31 -8.23 16.17
N GLU A 739 29.39 -7.42 17.22
CA GLU A 739 28.52 -7.53 18.40
C GLU A 739 27.06 -7.21 18.06
N ASP A 740 26.81 -6.21 17.21
CA ASP A 740 25.46 -5.88 16.72
C ASP A 740 24.87 -7.05 15.93
N ILE A 741 25.66 -7.61 15.02
CA ILE A 741 25.26 -8.78 14.23
C ILE A 741 24.97 -9.98 15.12
N ASP A 742 25.83 -10.26 16.11
CA ASP A 742 25.64 -11.37 17.03
C ASP A 742 24.34 -11.24 17.82
N GLN A 743 23.92 -10.03 18.18
CA GLN A 743 22.64 -9.78 18.85
C GLN A 743 21.45 -10.03 17.92
N ILE A 744 21.49 -9.53 16.68
CA ILE A 744 20.45 -9.79 15.67
C ILE A 744 20.33 -11.30 15.40
N LEU A 745 21.46 -11.98 15.21
CA LEU A 745 21.49 -13.42 15.00
C LEU A 745 20.97 -14.18 16.22
N SER A 746 21.18 -13.68 17.43
CA SER A 746 20.63 -14.27 18.65
C SER A 746 19.10 -14.26 18.64
N VAL A 747 18.49 -13.16 18.19
CA VAL A 747 17.03 -13.06 18.02
C VAL A 747 16.55 -14.05 16.96
N ILE A 748 17.18 -14.06 15.77
CA ILE A 748 16.84 -14.97 14.67
C ILE A 748 16.97 -16.43 15.11
N ASN A 749 18.04 -16.79 15.82
CA ASN A 749 18.29 -18.16 16.27
C ASN A 749 17.35 -18.61 17.40
N SER A 750 16.76 -17.69 18.14
CA SER A 750 15.80 -17.98 19.21
C SER A 750 14.35 -17.98 18.75
N ALA A 751 14.06 -17.52 17.53
CA ALA A 751 12.72 -17.58 16.96
C ALA A 751 12.36 -19.05 16.62
N THR A 752 11.29 -19.56 17.24
CA THR A 752 10.88 -20.98 17.14
C THR A 752 9.61 -21.21 16.36
N GLY A 753 8.92 -20.15 15.93
CA GLY A 753 7.66 -20.20 15.19
C GLY A 753 7.49 -19.01 14.28
N ILE A 754 6.35 -18.98 13.61
CA ILE A 754 5.89 -17.85 12.79
C ILE A 754 4.74 -17.12 13.47
N VAL A 755 4.50 -15.88 13.05
CA VAL A 755 3.23 -15.20 13.37
C VAL A 755 2.14 -15.90 12.57
N ASP A 756 1.14 -16.46 13.25
CA ASP A 756 0.09 -17.28 12.66
C ASP A 756 -1.27 -16.56 12.77
N TYR A 757 -1.92 -16.36 11.63
CA TYR A 757 -3.23 -15.72 11.51
C TYR A 757 -4.26 -16.73 11.02
N ASP A 758 -4.86 -17.50 11.96
CA ASP A 758 -6.11 -18.21 11.67
C ASP A 758 -7.29 -17.28 11.98
N ASP A 759 -7.78 -16.57 10.95
CA ASP A 759 -8.79 -15.53 11.10
C ASP A 759 -10.09 -16.03 11.74
N GLU A 760 -10.48 -17.28 11.50
CA GLU A 760 -11.68 -17.85 12.11
C GLU A 760 -11.50 -18.09 13.61
N ILE A 761 -10.34 -18.62 14.02
CA ILE A 761 -10.04 -18.79 15.45
C ILE A 761 -9.93 -17.43 16.12
N LEU A 762 -9.24 -16.48 15.49
CA LEU A 762 -9.09 -15.11 16.02
C LEU A 762 -10.47 -14.43 16.15
N SER A 763 -11.36 -14.60 15.18
CA SER A 763 -12.74 -14.09 15.20
C SER A 763 -13.54 -14.72 16.34
N ILE A 764 -13.48 -16.06 16.50
CA ILE A 764 -14.16 -16.75 17.61
C ILE A 764 -13.68 -16.22 18.97
N VAL A 765 -12.37 -16.02 19.11
CA VAL A 765 -11.79 -15.48 20.36
C VAL A 765 -12.27 -14.04 20.59
N SER A 766 -12.18 -13.18 19.58
CA SER A 766 -12.61 -11.77 19.64
C SER A 766 -14.08 -11.63 20.06
N ASP A 767 -14.98 -12.41 19.45
CA ASP A 767 -16.41 -12.43 19.79
C ASP A 767 -16.65 -12.70 21.29
N GLU A 768 -15.99 -13.72 21.84
CA GLU A 768 -16.25 -14.16 23.21
C GLU A 768 -15.56 -13.27 24.25
N VAL A 769 -14.39 -12.72 23.95
CA VAL A 769 -13.66 -11.88 24.90
C VAL A 769 -14.30 -10.50 25.07
N SER A 770 -15.06 -10.01 24.11
CA SER A 770 -15.73 -8.71 24.18
C SER A 770 -16.59 -8.56 25.43
N ALA A 771 -17.37 -9.59 25.76
CA ALA A 771 -18.20 -9.60 26.99
C ALA A 771 -17.36 -9.74 28.28
N TYR A 772 -16.20 -10.37 28.22
CA TYR A 772 -15.25 -10.43 29.34
C TYR A 772 -14.58 -9.09 29.58
N PHE A 773 -14.12 -8.43 28.52
CA PHE A 773 -13.47 -7.12 28.58
C PHE A 773 -14.45 -6.02 29.06
N ALA A 774 -15.73 -6.16 28.71
CA ALA A 774 -16.81 -5.30 29.23
C ALA A 774 -17.18 -5.59 30.70
N GLY A 775 -16.70 -6.70 31.31
CA GLY A 775 -17.00 -7.11 32.67
C GLY A 775 -18.30 -7.91 32.82
N ASP A 776 -18.96 -8.31 31.74
CA ASP A 776 -20.23 -9.05 31.74
C ASP A 776 -20.06 -10.56 31.96
N LYS A 777 -18.84 -11.10 31.71
CA LYS A 777 -18.51 -12.51 31.92
C LYS A 777 -17.25 -12.66 32.78
N ASP A 778 -17.07 -13.77 33.44
CA ASP A 778 -15.80 -14.12 34.09
C ASP A 778 -14.83 -14.87 33.13
N VAL A 779 -13.55 -14.85 33.45
CA VAL A 779 -12.49 -15.40 32.59
C VAL A 779 -12.68 -16.91 32.35
N GLN A 780 -13.09 -17.69 33.36
CA GLN A 780 -13.30 -19.13 33.22
C GLN A 780 -14.45 -19.47 32.27
N THR A 781 -15.56 -18.72 32.38
CA THR A 781 -16.74 -18.90 31.52
C THR A 781 -16.34 -18.55 30.06
N THR A 782 -15.63 -17.46 29.85
CA THR A 782 -15.16 -17.02 28.53
C THR A 782 -14.21 -18.06 27.93
N ALA A 783 -13.21 -18.50 28.67
CA ALA A 783 -12.25 -19.52 28.23
C ALA A 783 -12.95 -20.84 27.81
N ASN A 784 -13.94 -21.30 28.59
CA ASN A 784 -14.72 -22.49 28.26
C ASN A 784 -15.58 -22.33 27.00
N MET A 785 -16.10 -21.13 26.75
CA MET A 785 -16.90 -20.84 25.55
C MET A 785 -15.99 -20.83 24.32
N ILE A 786 -14.83 -20.17 24.40
CA ILE A 786 -13.80 -20.18 23.33
C ILE A 786 -13.37 -21.62 23.04
N GLN A 787 -13.01 -22.38 24.10
CA GLN A 787 -12.63 -23.80 23.97
C GLN A 787 -13.68 -24.60 23.21
N SER A 788 -14.96 -24.40 23.54
CA SER A 788 -16.05 -25.15 22.93
C SER A 788 -16.25 -24.81 21.46
N ARG A 789 -16.20 -23.50 21.10
CA ARG A 789 -16.38 -23.02 19.72
C ARG A 789 -15.17 -23.40 18.87
N VAL A 790 -13.95 -23.12 19.33
CA VAL A 790 -12.73 -23.44 18.58
C VAL A 790 -12.58 -24.96 18.43
N ASN A 791 -12.86 -25.76 19.46
CA ASN A 791 -12.80 -27.21 19.35
C ASN A 791 -13.81 -27.76 18.32
N LEU A 792 -15.03 -27.17 18.27
CA LEU A 792 -16.00 -27.54 17.25
C LEU A 792 -15.47 -27.20 15.86
N TYR A 793 -15.00 -25.96 15.64
CA TYR A 793 -14.40 -25.53 14.38
C TYR A 793 -13.28 -26.44 13.93
N VAL A 794 -12.29 -26.70 14.79
CA VAL A 794 -11.14 -27.58 14.46
C VAL A 794 -11.60 -29.01 14.14
N GLN A 795 -12.61 -29.54 14.83
CA GLN A 795 -13.13 -30.89 14.55
C GLN A 795 -13.89 -30.97 13.21
N GLU A 796 -14.60 -29.91 12.83
CA GLU A 796 -15.33 -29.85 11.57
C GLU A 796 -14.42 -29.64 10.36
N GLN A 797 -13.21 -29.08 10.59
CA GLN A 797 -12.25 -28.75 9.54
C GLN A 797 -11.21 -29.87 9.27
N ARG A 798 -11.14 -30.89 10.09
CA ARG A 798 -10.27 -32.09 9.91
C ARG A 798 -11.04 -33.16 9.20
#